data_b6b9b50942d62425677b31c92f846967
#
_entry.id   b6b9b50942d62425677b31c92f846967
#
_cell.length_a   1.000
_cell.length_b   1.000
_cell.length_c   1.000
_cell.angle_alpha   90.00
_cell.angle_beta   90.00
_cell.angle_gamma   90.00
#
_symmetry.space_group_name_H-M   'P 1'
#
loop_
_entity.id
_entity.type
_entity.pdbx_description
1 polymer ?
#
loop_
_entity_poly.entity_id
_entity_poly.type
_entity_poly.pdbx_seq_one_letter_code
_entity_poly.pdbx_strand_id
1 'polypeptide(L)'
;MRFQKPSHNFTKILFKGLRTNSLKLLFALSFTVFINTFGYSQDIPPKQEPIRPKETPKPIIKDTTKASIDSIIKPPLNIKEVDSVKNDSIKKPKEFLEDVVTYSADGYVSLNNKEKKIYLYDNAVVKYQDMEITAGVIVIDNNTGLIYAGRVKDSTGYSQRPVFTQAQNKVEPDSIIFNKDNKKAIIYNSRTEDSGMNIFAPVTKRENDSTLFMKDARFTTAENLDDPEYQFISDKIKLVPGKKIVVGPTYMEIYGVPTPIALPFAYFPLNKDQKSGIIFPTFGEDTGSDRGYFIQNGGYYFAISDYLDLAVLGDYYTNGSYGVRVESNYAKRYRYSGNVAIRYENLLTSERAFPDFTQNTIYNIRWSHTQDAKANPNSRFSASVNLGSSQFFRQSINQNNIVNSQNNTLASSVSYSKTFPGEPQVNLNLTATHSQNTQTETINLTLPTLQASVGRIFPFAPKSGAKKGIFQNINFQYNSRAEYRITTTDSLFGKSEMFDDALAGMQHSIPISTNFKVFDYFSVSASTNFQENWTLNTINRRFDENTQSVVTTDINGFDSFRTYNFSANIGTTLYGMFNFKNDKNNPKIQAIRHVMRPSISYTIQPAFDQFYETYDVIDANGNTTDTVEYTRFERSIFGAPGNRYSSSIGIDIGNNFEAKVRSKDSTDAEPKKITLINNLSVSTRYDLAADSLALAPVRLNGGLKLFKDKMSVNFGATLDPYALDNNNNKINTFNIDNGGSLFRLTSANVNMSYALSNETFSKKGEPENDQRRQDEAIRANGRTDDLFGRTEDFSTRIYTDEDRERQKEKEANLSNYNYKIPWNLRLAYAVNYNNTRREDRIASHSLMFSGDIEISPKWTVGASSGYDFLNKGFSFTQLRFERDLLSWRMNFSWVPFSNLSSWNFFIGIKSNFLQDLKYEQRRQPDQRL
;
A
#
# COMPACT_ATOMS: atom_id res chain seq x y z
N MET A 1 -3.18 38.79 1.49
CA MET A 1 -4.61 38.42 1.47
C MET A 1 -4.90 37.64 2.75
N ARG A 2 -5.73 38.21 3.63
CA ARG A 2 -6.09 37.61 4.91
C ARG A 2 -7.11 36.51 4.68
N PHE A 3 -6.80 35.29 5.06
CA PHE A 3 -7.78 34.20 5.08
C PHE A 3 -8.83 34.45 6.17
N GLN A 4 -10.09 34.53 5.79
CA GLN A 4 -11.23 34.55 6.68
C GLN A 4 -11.39 33.18 7.36
N LYS A 5 -11.68 33.21 8.66
CA LYS A 5 -12.01 32.01 9.48
C LYS A 5 -13.23 31.29 8.88
N PRO A 6 -13.24 29.95 8.84
CA PRO A 6 -14.43 29.21 8.39
C PRO A 6 -15.61 29.44 9.34
N SER A 7 -16.79 29.58 8.77
CA SER A 7 -18.04 29.96 9.41
C SER A 7 -18.49 28.97 10.50
N HIS A 8 -19.04 29.53 11.58
CA HIS A 8 -19.58 28.85 12.77
C HIS A 8 -20.74 27.84 12.55
N ASN A 9 -21.11 27.53 11.32
CA ASN A 9 -22.29 26.69 11.04
C ASN A 9 -22.05 25.18 11.10
N PHE A 10 -20.83 24.70 10.87
CA PHE A 10 -20.54 23.25 10.92
C PHE A 10 -20.56 22.69 12.36
N THR A 11 -20.14 23.49 13.33
CA THR A 11 -20.16 23.13 14.76
C THR A 11 -21.58 23.09 15.34
N LYS A 12 -22.51 23.85 14.82
CA LYS A 12 -23.90 23.86 15.32
C LYS A 12 -24.71 22.61 14.95
N ILE A 13 -24.36 21.95 13.84
CA ILE A 13 -25.05 20.72 13.39
C ILE A 13 -24.62 19.52 14.25
N LEU A 14 -23.34 19.42 14.59
CA LEU A 14 -22.82 18.32 15.42
C LEU A 14 -23.35 18.31 16.87
N PHE A 15 -23.72 19.48 17.43
CA PHE A 15 -24.09 19.61 18.84
C PHE A 15 -25.58 19.60 19.14
N LYS A 16 -26.46 19.61 18.13
CA LYS A 16 -27.91 19.65 18.34
C LYS A 16 -28.52 18.33 18.84
N GLY A 17 -27.82 17.19 18.69
CA GLY A 17 -28.28 15.86 19.11
C GLY A 17 -27.90 15.44 20.55
N LEU A 18 -27.01 16.16 21.22
CA LEU A 18 -26.54 15.80 22.57
C LEU A 18 -27.33 16.53 23.62
N ARG A 19 -28.33 15.85 24.23
CA ARG A 19 -29.26 16.44 25.23
C ARG A 19 -28.71 16.59 26.65
N THR A 20 -27.50 16.10 26.96
CA THR A 20 -26.93 16.27 28.31
C THR A 20 -25.74 17.24 28.32
N ASN A 21 -25.81 18.27 29.16
CA ASN A 21 -24.82 19.34 29.21
C ASN A 21 -23.42 18.89 29.66
N SER A 22 -23.30 17.83 30.46
CA SER A 22 -22.03 17.28 30.94
C SER A 22 -21.26 16.51 29.82
N LEU A 23 -21.96 15.80 28.94
CA LEU A 23 -21.34 15.10 27.83
C LEU A 23 -20.91 16.07 26.71
N LYS A 24 -21.71 17.14 26.51
CA LYS A 24 -21.34 18.25 25.62
C LYS A 24 -20.06 18.93 26.05
N LEU A 25 -19.83 19.04 27.36
CA LEU A 25 -18.63 19.63 27.93
C LEU A 25 -17.42 18.70 27.75
N LEU A 26 -17.58 17.40 27.93
CA LEU A 26 -16.52 16.41 27.73
C LEU A 26 -16.14 16.26 26.25
N PHE A 27 -17.12 16.26 25.34
CA PHE A 27 -16.90 16.27 23.90
C PHE A 27 -16.34 17.61 23.41
N ALA A 28 -16.80 18.73 23.93
CA ALA A 28 -16.24 20.04 23.64
C ALA A 28 -14.80 20.16 24.16
N LEU A 29 -14.49 19.62 25.35
CA LEU A 29 -13.12 19.57 25.88
C LEU A 29 -12.22 18.64 25.04
N SER A 30 -12.69 17.46 24.60
CA SER A 30 -11.92 16.58 23.76
C SER A 30 -11.68 17.16 22.36
N PHE A 31 -12.67 17.86 21.80
CA PHE A 31 -12.56 18.50 20.50
C PHE A 31 -11.75 19.80 20.54
N THR A 32 -11.84 20.57 21.61
CA THR A 32 -10.97 21.75 21.87
C THR A 32 -9.54 21.34 22.19
N VAL A 33 -9.28 20.24 22.87
CA VAL A 33 -7.95 19.68 23.05
C VAL A 33 -7.41 19.20 21.71
N PHE A 34 -8.24 18.60 20.84
CA PHE A 34 -7.84 18.17 19.49
C PHE A 34 -7.50 19.36 18.59
N ILE A 35 -8.29 20.42 18.60
CA ILE A 35 -8.01 21.65 17.82
C ILE A 35 -6.81 22.43 18.39
N ASN A 36 -6.67 22.52 19.72
CA ASN A 36 -5.55 23.24 20.32
C ASN A 36 -4.22 22.47 20.23
N THR A 37 -4.22 21.12 20.20
CA THR A 37 -2.99 20.37 19.94
C THR A 37 -2.49 20.51 18.50
N PHE A 38 -3.35 20.81 17.54
CA PHE A 38 -2.95 21.16 16.18
C PHE A 38 -2.51 22.63 16.02
N GLY A 39 -2.97 23.53 16.88
CA GLY A 39 -2.66 24.96 16.83
C GLY A 39 -1.37 25.39 17.55
N TYR A 40 -0.87 24.63 18.49
CA TYR A 40 0.29 24.95 19.31
C TYR A 40 1.61 24.26 18.95
N SER A 41 1.70 23.65 17.77
CA SER A 41 2.93 23.01 17.29
C SER A 41 3.90 23.98 16.60
N GLN A 42 3.87 25.28 16.90
CA GLN A 42 4.77 26.28 16.31
C GLN A 42 5.67 27.03 17.30
N ASP A 43 5.87 26.51 18.50
CA ASP A 43 6.98 27.03 19.32
C ASP A 43 8.24 26.20 19.08
N ILE A 44 9.18 26.86 18.40
CA ILE A 44 10.53 26.35 18.10
C ILE A 44 11.31 26.37 19.41
N PRO A 45 11.78 25.24 19.94
CA PRO A 45 12.75 25.27 21.04
C PRO A 45 14.10 25.78 20.51
N PRO A 46 14.88 26.48 21.34
CA PRO A 46 16.16 27.05 20.94
C PRO A 46 17.13 25.96 20.49
N LYS A 47 17.81 26.25 19.42
CA LYS A 47 18.84 25.43 18.75
C LYS A 47 19.89 24.98 19.78
N GLN A 48 19.88 23.72 20.15
CA GLN A 48 21.03 23.07 20.76
C GLN A 48 21.97 22.61 19.64
N GLU A 49 23.21 23.03 19.73
CA GLU A 49 24.29 22.61 18.82
C GLU A 49 24.52 21.09 18.93
N PRO A 50 24.77 20.39 17.82
CA PRO A 50 24.99 18.94 17.84
C PRO A 50 26.33 18.62 18.50
N ILE A 51 26.30 17.83 19.55
CA ILE A 51 27.46 17.18 20.16
C ILE A 51 28.04 16.21 19.11
N ARG A 52 29.30 16.50 18.70
CA ARG A 52 30.06 15.63 17.80
C ARG A 52 30.36 14.29 18.49
N PRO A 53 30.20 13.14 17.80
CA PRO A 53 30.65 11.85 18.32
C PRO A 53 32.19 11.84 18.39
N LYS A 54 32.74 11.33 19.48
CA LYS A 54 34.16 11.05 19.65
C LYS A 54 34.64 10.02 18.63
N GLU A 55 35.60 10.38 17.82
CA GLU A 55 36.33 9.45 16.95
C GLU A 55 37.22 8.51 17.77
N THR A 56 37.14 7.24 17.44
CA THR A 56 38.08 6.21 17.88
C THR A 56 39.37 6.28 17.03
N PRO A 57 40.56 6.12 17.61
CA PRO A 57 41.82 6.32 16.89
C PRO A 57 42.16 5.13 15.97
N LYS A 58 42.54 5.45 14.74
CA LYS A 58 43.24 4.52 13.81
C LYS A 58 44.73 4.51 14.05
N PRO A 59 45.43 3.39 13.81
CA PRO A 59 46.84 3.22 14.13
C PRO A 59 47.77 3.96 13.16
N ILE A 60 48.88 4.39 13.75
CA ILE A 60 50.00 5.15 13.16
C ILE A 60 50.86 4.20 12.28
N ILE A 61 51.10 4.60 11.05
CA ILE A 61 52.29 4.15 10.29
C ILE A 61 53.17 5.37 10.07
N LYS A 62 54.35 5.27 10.60
CA LYS A 62 55.46 6.23 10.38
C LYS A 62 56.04 6.00 8.99
N ASP A 63 56.27 7.06 8.22
CA ASP A 63 57.57 7.19 7.57
C ASP A 63 57.97 8.66 7.33
N THR A 64 59.22 8.87 7.54
CA THR A 64 60.01 10.07 7.66
C THR A 64 60.42 10.66 6.31
N THR A 65 60.46 11.97 6.13
CA THR A 65 61.65 12.79 5.97
C THR A 65 61.35 14.23 5.51
N LYS A 66 61.79 15.20 6.31
CA LYS A 66 62.58 16.48 6.13
C LYS A 66 62.17 17.39 4.95
N ALA A 67 62.14 18.67 5.03
CA ALA A 67 62.54 19.72 5.96
C ALA A 67 62.08 21.07 5.37
N SER A 68 61.60 21.93 6.19
CA SER A 68 62.07 23.26 6.69
C SER A 68 61.94 24.42 5.64
N ILE A 69 61.44 25.51 5.96
CA ILE A 69 61.77 26.68 6.77
C ILE A 69 60.81 27.83 6.39
N ASP A 70 60.19 28.39 7.38
CA ASP A 70 60.06 29.81 7.86
C ASP A 70 59.28 30.77 6.92
N SER A 71 58.54 31.75 7.40
CA SER A 71 58.13 32.28 8.69
C SER A 71 57.26 33.53 8.44
N ILE A 72 56.25 33.77 9.32
CA ILE A 72 55.89 35.08 9.89
C ILE A 72 55.10 36.06 8.99
N ILE A 73 53.86 36.46 9.32
CA ILE A 73 53.38 37.47 10.26
C ILE A 73 51.88 37.75 10.01
N LYS A 74 51.09 37.77 11.07
CA LYS A 74 49.73 38.31 11.22
C LYS A 74 49.75 39.79 11.66
N PRO A 75 48.55 40.36 11.90
CA PRO A 75 47.52 41.12 11.18
C PRO A 75 47.47 42.60 11.67
N PRO A 76 46.43 43.39 11.78
CA PRO A 76 45.03 43.46 11.38
C PRO A 76 44.57 44.88 10.90
N LEU A 77 43.31 45.08 10.57
CA LEU A 77 42.38 46.10 11.10
C LEU A 77 41.34 46.60 10.07
N ASN A 78 40.09 46.57 10.54
CA ASN A 78 38.92 47.28 10.04
C ASN A 78 39.12 48.74 9.77
N ILE A 79 38.42 49.30 8.75
CA ILE A 79 37.77 50.63 8.83
C ILE A 79 36.61 50.69 7.79
N LYS A 80 35.58 51.39 8.21
CA LYS A 80 34.24 51.60 7.67
C LYS A 80 34.18 52.36 6.35
N GLU A 81 32.98 52.22 5.74
CA GLU A 81 32.33 53.02 4.71
C GLU A 81 32.72 54.49 4.61
N VAL A 82 32.89 54.97 3.36
CA VAL A 82 32.42 56.27 2.91
C VAL A 82 32.12 56.25 1.40
N ASP A 83 31.03 56.90 1.03
CA ASP A 83 30.41 57.11 -0.24
C ASP A 83 31.24 57.69 -1.40
N SER A 84 30.78 57.26 -2.55
CA SER A 84 30.70 57.95 -3.87
C SER A 84 31.83 58.90 -4.35
N VAL A 85 32.40 58.50 -5.50
CA VAL A 85 32.60 59.43 -6.65
C VAL A 85 32.69 58.63 -7.95
N LYS A 86 31.85 58.95 -8.91
CA LYS A 86 31.94 58.55 -10.32
C LYS A 86 33.33 58.88 -10.88
N ASN A 87 33.92 57.90 -11.55
CA ASN A 87 34.87 58.20 -12.60
C ASN A 87 34.79 57.19 -13.74
N ASP A 88 34.91 57.74 -14.92
CA ASP A 88 34.76 57.19 -16.25
C ASP A 88 35.61 55.93 -16.52
N SER A 89 34.99 55.10 -17.30
CA SER A 89 35.50 53.94 -18.00
C SER A 89 36.86 54.10 -18.64
N ILE A 90 37.86 53.45 -18.09
CA ILE A 90 38.94 52.88 -18.88
C ILE A 90 38.52 51.41 -19.16
N LYS A 91 38.12 51.13 -20.40
CA LYS A 91 37.95 49.76 -20.91
C LYS A 91 39.29 49.06 -20.78
N LYS A 92 39.36 48.10 -19.81
CA LYS A 92 40.43 47.10 -19.86
C LYS A 92 40.32 46.38 -21.20
N PRO A 93 41.44 46.12 -21.89
CA PRO A 93 41.38 45.26 -23.09
C PRO A 93 40.79 43.88 -22.66
N LYS A 94 39.80 43.42 -23.41
CA LYS A 94 39.27 42.05 -23.22
C LYS A 94 40.42 41.08 -23.28
N GLU A 95 40.72 40.39 -22.19
CA GLU A 95 41.57 39.21 -22.23
C GLU A 95 41.02 38.27 -23.29
N PHE A 96 41.84 37.82 -24.21
CA PHE A 96 41.45 37.20 -25.47
C PHE A 96 40.91 35.79 -25.27
N LEU A 97 41.13 35.15 -24.12
CA LEU A 97 40.60 33.85 -23.69
C LEU A 97 40.54 33.81 -22.17
N GLU A 98 39.44 33.37 -21.63
CA GLU A 98 39.21 33.15 -20.18
C GLU A 98 39.88 31.88 -19.66
N ASP A 99 40.34 30.96 -20.55
CA ASP A 99 40.97 29.66 -20.22
C ASP A 99 41.87 29.19 -21.37
N VAL A 100 42.69 28.17 -21.12
CA VAL A 100 43.61 27.60 -22.10
C VAL A 100 42.86 26.65 -23.02
N VAL A 101 43.00 26.85 -24.35
CA VAL A 101 42.54 25.88 -25.36
C VAL A 101 43.58 24.79 -25.54
N THR A 102 43.23 23.56 -25.23
CA THR A 102 44.09 22.40 -25.51
C THR A 102 43.62 21.69 -26.76
N TYR A 103 44.55 21.25 -27.58
CA TYR A 103 44.20 20.50 -28.80
C TYR A 103 45.22 19.39 -29.06
N SER A 104 44.75 18.29 -29.68
CA SER A 104 45.56 17.15 -30.07
C SER A 104 44.95 16.48 -31.32
N ALA A 105 45.74 15.70 -32.04
CA ALA A 105 45.33 14.86 -33.16
C ALA A 105 46.29 13.68 -33.29
N ASP A 106 45.81 12.53 -33.79
CA ASP A 106 46.64 11.34 -33.96
C ASP A 106 47.44 11.38 -35.29
N GLY A 107 46.90 11.98 -36.34
CA GLY A 107 47.54 12.15 -37.63
C GLY A 107 48.58 13.29 -37.63
N TYR A 108 48.10 14.50 -37.79
CA TYR A 108 49.00 15.66 -37.79
C TYR A 108 48.31 16.93 -37.22
N VAL A 109 49.14 17.82 -36.66
CA VAL A 109 48.79 19.18 -36.28
C VAL A 109 49.64 20.13 -37.13
N SER A 110 48.95 20.95 -37.97
CA SER A 110 49.65 21.92 -38.86
C SER A 110 49.22 23.34 -38.51
N LEU A 111 50.20 24.19 -38.25
CA LEU A 111 50.01 25.62 -37.97
C LEU A 111 50.38 26.47 -39.17
N ASN A 112 49.43 27.06 -39.83
CA ASN A 112 49.61 27.99 -40.96
C ASN A 112 49.66 29.44 -40.41
N ASN A 113 50.83 29.98 -40.21
CA ASN A 113 51.02 31.32 -39.66
C ASN A 113 50.59 32.46 -40.63
N LYS A 114 50.57 32.20 -41.93
CA LYS A 114 50.11 33.22 -42.88
C LYS A 114 48.59 33.39 -42.84
N GLU A 115 47.91 32.28 -42.77
CA GLU A 115 46.44 32.23 -42.67
C GLU A 115 45.92 32.31 -41.25
N LYS A 116 46.80 32.21 -40.22
CA LYS A 116 46.47 32.09 -38.78
C LYS A 116 45.48 30.96 -38.51
N LYS A 117 45.66 29.83 -39.18
CA LYS A 117 44.84 28.65 -39.03
C LYS A 117 45.61 27.46 -38.45
N ILE A 118 44.93 26.70 -37.63
CA ILE A 118 45.42 25.43 -37.10
C ILE A 118 44.57 24.30 -37.70
N TYR A 119 45.24 23.33 -38.27
CA TYR A 119 44.61 22.12 -38.85
C TYR A 119 44.93 20.92 -37.98
N LEU A 120 43.95 20.21 -37.53
CA LEU A 120 44.05 18.96 -36.80
C LEU A 120 43.40 17.86 -37.61
N TYR A 121 44.12 16.78 -37.83
CA TYR A 121 43.64 15.71 -38.70
C TYR A 121 43.82 14.35 -38.03
N ASP A 122 42.80 13.49 -38.12
CA ASP A 122 42.68 12.15 -37.55
C ASP A 122 42.52 12.20 -36.01
N ASN A 123 41.36 11.77 -35.51
CA ASN A 123 40.98 11.77 -34.11
C ASN A 123 41.32 13.11 -33.39
N ALA A 124 40.98 14.18 -34.06
CA ALA A 124 41.24 15.54 -33.56
C ALA A 124 40.38 15.86 -32.35
N VAL A 125 40.99 16.41 -31.30
CA VAL A 125 40.33 16.80 -30.05
C VAL A 125 40.69 18.26 -29.72
N VAL A 126 39.67 19.05 -29.39
CA VAL A 126 39.81 20.41 -28.90
C VAL A 126 38.99 20.56 -27.60
N LYS A 127 39.64 21.04 -26.54
CA LYS A 127 38.98 21.28 -25.25
C LYS A 127 39.13 22.75 -24.87
N TYR A 128 38.03 23.32 -24.40
CA TYR A 128 37.97 24.68 -23.89
C TYR A 128 36.93 24.78 -22.79
N GLN A 129 37.37 25.07 -21.56
CA GLN A 129 36.51 25.05 -20.38
C GLN A 129 35.81 23.71 -20.19
N ASP A 130 34.44 23.71 -20.15
CA ASP A 130 33.61 22.56 -20.04
C ASP A 130 33.18 21.97 -21.40
N MET A 131 33.74 22.49 -22.50
CA MET A 131 33.42 22.06 -23.86
C MET A 131 34.54 21.21 -24.45
N GLU A 132 34.14 20.11 -25.09
CA GLU A 132 35.06 19.23 -25.83
C GLU A 132 34.46 18.94 -27.23
N ILE A 133 35.28 19.08 -28.26
CA ILE A 133 34.96 18.71 -29.65
C ILE A 133 35.96 17.64 -30.08
N THR A 134 35.44 16.47 -30.43
CA THR A 134 36.21 15.41 -31.10
C THR A 134 35.73 15.27 -32.51
N ALA A 135 36.62 15.10 -33.51
CA ALA A 135 36.22 14.96 -34.92
C ALA A 135 37.36 14.36 -35.73
N GLY A 136 37.04 13.93 -36.96
CA GLY A 136 38.06 13.47 -37.91
C GLY A 136 38.97 14.61 -38.38
N VAL A 137 38.41 15.79 -38.60
CA VAL A 137 39.18 17.01 -38.94
C VAL A 137 38.66 18.20 -38.14
N ILE A 138 39.55 18.98 -37.54
CA ILE A 138 39.20 20.27 -36.91
C ILE A 138 40.12 21.36 -37.49
N VAL A 139 39.48 22.45 -37.89
CA VAL A 139 40.17 23.63 -38.40
C VAL A 139 39.84 24.81 -37.50
N ILE A 140 40.82 25.42 -36.87
CA ILE A 140 40.67 26.61 -36.02
C ILE A 140 41.19 27.80 -36.82
N ASP A 141 40.31 28.74 -37.14
CA ASP A 141 40.66 30.03 -37.78
C ASP A 141 40.72 31.14 -36.74
N ASN A 142 41.90 31.55 -36.39
CA ASN A 142 42.11 32.59 -35.38
C ASN A 142 41.79 34.00 -35.88
N ASN A 143 41.62 34.23 -37.20
CA ASN A 143 41.22 35.53 -37.72
C ASN A 143 39.72 35.78 -37.54
N THR A 144 38.91 34.73 -37.75
CA THR A 144 37.45 34.84 -37.69
C THR A 144 36.88 34.30 -36.38
N GLY A 145 37.69 33.67 -35.55
CA GLY A 145 37.23 32.99 -34.34
C GLY A 145 36.39 31.72 -34.61
N LEU A 146 36.41 31.19 -35.83
CA LEU A 146 35.61 30.03 -36.24
C LEU A 146 36.41 28.73 -36.05
N ILE A 147 35.71 27.72 -35.50
CA ILE A 147 36.18 26.35 -35.41
C ILE A 147 35.25 25.48 -36.27
N TYR A 148 35.80 24.88 -37.30
CA TYR A 148 35.13 23.86 -38.10
C TYR A 148 35.54 22.48 -37.58
N ALA A 149 34.59 21.59 -37.41
CA ALA A 149 34.80 20.19 -37.14
C ALA A 149 33.94 19.34 -38.11
N GLY A 150 34.56 18.34 -38.69
CA GLY A 150 33.91 17.47 -39.70
C GLY A 150 34.46 16.06 -39.71
N ARG A 151 33.85 15.24 -40.59
CA ARG A 151 34.24 13.86 -40.81
C ARG A 151 35.45 13.76 -41.70
N VAL A 152 36.25 12.69 -41.59
CA VAL A 152 37.25 12.31 -42.54
C VAL A 152 36.63 11.41 -43.59
N LYS A 153 37.04 11.62 -44.86
CA LYS A 153 36.67 10.76 -45.98
C LYS A 153 37.82 9.82 -46.25
N ASP A 154 37.59 8.54 -46.14
CA ASP A 154 38.54 7.48 -46.51
C ASP A 154 38.03 6.66 -47.71
N SER A 155 38.72 5.56 -48.07
CA SER A 155 38.37 4.71 -49.18
C SER A 155 37.06 3.93 -48.95
N THR A 156 36.58 3.81 -47.72
CA THR A 156 35.38 3.08 -47.33
C THR A 156 34.18 3.98 -47.13
N GLY A 157 34.37 5.31 -47.06
CA GLY A 157 33.30 6.30 -46.85
C GLY A 157 33.70 7.45 -45.89
N TYR A 158 32.72 7.96 -45.14
CA TYR A 158 32.95 8.97 -44.13
C TYR A 158 33.06 8.33 -42.75
N SER A 159 34.17 8.57 -42.07
CA SER A 159 34.47 8.08 -40.73
C SER A 159 34.67 9.23 -39.71
N GLN A 160 34.81 8.91 -38.41
CA GLN A 160 35.16 9.86 -37.35
C GLN A 160 34.17 11.05 -37.27
N ARG A 161 32.90 10.75 -37.04
CA ARG A 161 31.84 11.76 -36.87
C ARG A 161 32.18 12.70 -35.73
N PRO A 162 32.02 14.01 -35.88
CA PRO A 162 32.22 14.97 -34.81
C PRO A 162 31.31 14.67 -33.60
N VAL A 163 31.83 14.87 -32.41
CA VAL A 163 31.10 14.81 -31.16
C VAL A 163 31.39 16.09 -30.38
N PHE A 164 30.35 16.83 -30.08
CA PHE A 164 30.43 18.01 -29.22
C PHE A 164 29.83 17.70 -27.87
N THR A 165 30.59 17.83 -26.81
CA THR A 165 30.13 17.63 -25.43
C THR A 165 30.26 18.91 -24.63
N GLN A 166 29.24 19.23 -23.81
CA GLN A 166 29.28 20.30 -22.83
C GLN A 166 28.53 19.88 -21.58
N ALA A 167 29.23 19.74 -20.45
CA ALA A 167 28.68 19.14 -19.24
C ALA A 167 28.06 17.75 -19.52
N GLN A 168 26.76 17.58 -19.35
CA GLN A 168 26.05 16.33 -19.64
C GLN A 168 25.40 16.28 -21.04
N ASN A 169 25.48 17.37 -21.80
CA ASN A 169 24.87 17.42 -23.13
C ASN A 169 25.85 16.93 -24.19
N LYS A 170 25.39 16.03 -25.05
CA LYS A 170 26.14 15.46 -26.15
C LYS A 170 25.38 15.69 -27.45
N VAL A 171 26.09 16.19 -28.47
CA VAL A 171 25.55 16.38 -29.83
C VAL A 171 26.49 15.70 -30.82
N GLU A 172 25.96 14.88 -31.71
CA GLU A 172 26.69 14.17 -32.76
C GLU A 172 26.28 14.69 -34.15
N PRO A 173 26.96 15.68 -34.69
CA PRO A 173 26.69 16.23 -36.03
C PRO A 173 27.50 15.51 -37.14
N ASP A 174 27.17 15.78 -38.38
CA ASP A 174 28.05 15.49 -39.50
C ASP A 174 29.14 16.54 -39.62
N SER A 175 28.80 17.82 -39.35
CA SER A 175 29.77 18.88 -39.22
C SER A 175 29.24 20.00 -38.33
N ILE A 176 30.14 20.73 -37.70
CA ILE A 176 29.84 21.91 -36.88
C ILE A 176 30.77 23.09 -37.24
N ILE A 177 30.20 24.27 -37.32
CA ILE A 177 30.90 25.55 -37.39
C ILE A 177 30.57 26.31 -36.12
N PHE A 178 31.54 26.39 -35.23
CA PHE A 178 31.42 27.02 -33.93
C PHE A 178 32.25 28.32 -33.87
N ASN A 179 31.66 29.37 -33.39
CA ASN A 179 32.39 30.63 -33.13
C ASN A 179 32.73 30.74 -31.64
N LYS A 180 34.05 30.76 -31.35
CA LYS A 180 34.58 30.79 -29.98
C LYS A 180 34.28 32.08 -29.23
N ASP A 181 34.15 33.21 -29.95
CA ASP A 181 34.03 34.56 -29.38
C ASP A 181 32.58 34.85 -28.89
N ASN A 182 31.58 34.40 -29.66
CA ASN A 182 30.19 34.65 -29.37
C ASN A 182 29.42 33.35 -28.97
N LYS A 183 30.13 32.21 -28.92
CA LYS A 183 29.59 30.87 -28.55
C LYS A 183 28.38 30.39 -29.40
N LYS A 184 28.19 30.95 -30.62
CA LYS A 184 27.19 30.52 -31.58
C LYS A 184 27.75 29.41 -32.46
N ALA A 185 26.83 28.53 -32.93
CA ALA A 185 27.19 27.48 -33.88
C ALA A 185 26.10 27.24 -34.91
N ILE A 186 26.51 26.75 -36.08
CA ILE A 186 25.65 26.07 -37.04
C ILE A 186 26.11 24.62 -37.12
N ILE A 187 25.15 23.70 -36.93
CA ILE A 187 25.40 22.28 -36.80
C ILE A 187 24.55 21.57 -37.86
N TYR A 188 25.16 20.68 -38.66
CA TYR A 188 24.50 19.95 -39.74
C TYR A 188 24.27 18.50 -39.35
N ASN A 189 23.06 18.00 -39.63
CA ASN A 189 22.62 16.64 -39.33
C ASN A 189 22.90 16.26 -37.87
N SER A 190 22.49 17.13 -36.94
CA SER A 190 22.68 16.95 -35.51
C SER A 190 21.79 15.84 -34.95
N ARG A 191 22.37 14.98 -34.12
CA ARG A 191 21.69 14.01 -33.27
C ARG A 191 21.98 14.36 -31.82
N THR A 192 20.96 14.51 -31.01
CA THR A 192 21.09 14.79 -29.60
C THR A 192 20.04 14.03 -28.79
N GLU A 193 20.46 13.57 -27.62
CA GLU A 193 19.58 12.97 -26.64
C GLU A 193 19.46 13.93 -25.47
N ASP A 194 18.22 14.21 -25.05
CA ASP A 194 17.94 14.97 -23.85
C ASP A 194 16.79 14.34 -23.08
N SER A 195 17.06 13.93 -21.84
CA SER A 195 16.07 13.37 -20.93
C SER A 195 15.32 12.15 -21.48
N GLY A 196 15.99 11.30 -22.30
CA GLY A 196 15.40 10.12 -22.96
C GLY A 196 14.58 10.44 -24.20
N MET A 197 14.66 11.66 -24.73
CA MET A 197 14.11 12.06 -26.02
C MET A 197 15.24 12.24 -27.02
N ASN A 198 15.18 11.50 -28.10
CA ASN A 198 16.12 11.57 -29.20
C ASN A 198 15.62 12.57 -30.24
N ILE A 199 16.47 13.56 -30.59
CA ILE A 199 16.14 14.61 -31.52
C ILE A 199 17.15 14.61 -32.66
N PHE A 200 16.68 14.58 -33.88
CA PHE A 200 17.46 14.72 -35.11
C PHE A 200 17.04 15.97 -35.87
N ALA A 201 18.01 16.76 -36.33
CA ALA A 201 17.71 17.94 -37.14
C ALA A 201 18.76 18.09 -38.25
N PRO A 202 18.32 18.30 -39.51
CA PRO A 202 19.22 18.61 -40.63
C PRO A 202 20.06 19.84 -40.38
N VAL A 203 19.47 20.88 -39.80
CA VAL A 203 20.15 22.12 -39.46
C VAL A 203 19.78 22.56 -38.05
N THR A 204 20.78 22.74 -37.21
CA THR A 204 20.65 23.25 -35.85
C THR A 204 21.49 24.51 -35.69
N LYS A 205 20.88 25.58 -35.21
CA LYS A 205 21.54 26.82 -34.80
C LYS A 205 21.64 26.89 -33.29
N ARG A 206 22.85 26.97 -32.79
CA ARG A 206 23.11 27.31 -31.39
C ARG A 206 23.21 28.83 -31.25
N GLU A 207 22.32 29.45 -30.45
CA GLU A 207 22.27 30.89 -30.29
C GLU A 207 23.13 31.34 -29.10
N ASN A 208 23.20 30.55 -28.07
CA ASN A 208 23.99 30.76 -26.85
C ASN A 208 24.23 29.42 -26.13
N ASP A 209 24.85 29.45 -24.95
CA ASP A 209 25.18 28.27 -24.15
C ASP A 209 23.96 27.35 -23.81
N SER A 210 22.76 27.90 -23.89
CA SER A 210 21.56 27.21 -23.36
C SER A 210 20.39 27.12 -24.33
N THR A 211 20.54 27.50 -25.63
CA THR A 211 19.42 27.50 -26.56
C THR A 211 19.82 27.04 -27.95
N LEU A 212 19.12 26.00 -28.41
CA LEU A 212 19.24 25.45 -29.78
C LEU A 212 17.94 25.68 -30.54
N PHE A 213 18.06 26.13 -31.81
CA PHE A 213 16.96 26.21 -32.76
C PHE A 213 17.23 25.18 -33.86
N MET A 214 16.24 24.35 -34.14
CA MET A 214 16.31 23.26 -35.10
C MET A 214 15.27 23.47 -36.18
N LYS A 215 15.62 23.17 -37.42
CA LYS A 215 14.73 23.25 -38.57
C LYS A 215 14.49 21.85 -39.14
N ASP A 216 13.27 21.58 -39.56
CA ASP A 216 12.83 20.29 -40.15
C ASP A 216 13.23 19.09 -39.29
N ALA A 217 13.03 19.26 -37.97
CA ALA A 217 13.49 18.32 -36.99
C ALA A 217 12.50 17.19 -36.71
N ARG A 218 13.02 16.03 -36.35
CA ARG A 218 12.23 14.91 -35.90
C ARG A 218 12.66 14.48 -34.50
N PHE A 219 11.70 14.05 -33.70
CA PHE A 219 12.01 13.57 -32.34
C PHE A 219 11.19 12.33 -32.01
N THR A 220 11.80 11.45 -31.20
CA THR A 220 11.21 10.17 -30.82
C THR A 220 11.78 9.72 -29.47
N THR A 221 11.10 8.81 -28.80
CA THR A 221 11.64 8.07 -27.66
C THR A 221 12.01 6.61 -28.04
N ALA A 222 11.98 6.30 -29.33
CA ALA A 222 12.43 5.00 -29.86
C ALA A 222 13.95 4.84 -29.68
N GLU A 223 14.39 3.63 -29.38
CA GLU A 223 15.82 3.32 -29.21
C GLU A 223 16.56 3.33 -30.55
N ASN A 224 15.91 2.85 -31.63
CA ASN A 224 16.48 2.87 -32.98
C ASN A 224 16.18 4.20 -33.65
N LEU A 225 17.21 5.04 -33.83
CA LEU A 225 17.08 6.36 -34.45
C LEU A 225 17.06 6.32 -35.97
N ASP A 226 17.58 5.28 -36.57
CA ASP A 226 17.66 5.18 -38.02
C ASP A 226 16.35 4.66 -38.63
N ASP A 227 15.62 3.80 -37.88
CA ASP A 227 14.30 3.30 -38.24
C ASP A 227 13.39 3.28 -36.98
N PRO A 228 12.93 4.47 -36.57
CA PRO A 228 12.10 4.53 -35.36
C PRO A 228 10.68 4.03 -35.62
N GLU A 229 10.10 3.28 -34.70
CA GLU A 229 8.72 2.78 -34.80
C GLU A 229 7.72 3.93 -34.91
N TYR A 230 8.01 5.06 -34.27
CA TYR A 230 7.28 6.29 -34.40
C TYR A 230 8.19 7.49 -34.23
N GLN A 231 7.83 8.58 -34.87
CA GLN A 231 8.49 9.87 -34.72
C GLN A 231 7.50 11.02 -34.86
N PHE A 232 7.84 12.15 -34.27
CA PHE A 232 7.17 13.41 -34.51
C PHE A 232 8.03 14.26 -35.41
N ILE A 233 7.43 14.82 -36.44
CA ILE A 233 8.07 15.72 -37.39
C ILE A 233 7.59 17.14 -37.10
N SER A 234 8.51 18.08 -36.98
CA SER A 234 8.23 19.47 -36.72
C SER A 234 9.11 20.38 -37.57
N ASP A 235 8.53 21.40 -38.19
CA ASP A 235 9.25 22.39 -38.97
C ASP A 235 10.28 23.17 -38.14
N LYS A 236 9.96 23.45 -36.87
CA LYS A 236 10.77 24.25 -35.97
C LYS A 236 10.74 23.74 -34.54
N ILE A 237 11.91 23.55 -33.99
CA ILE A 237 12.08 23.20 -32.57
C ILE A 237 12.98 24.22 -31.90
N LYS A 238 12.61 24.67 -30.69
CA LYS A 238 13.47 25.38 -29.74
C LYS A 238 13.75 24.44 -28.57
N LEU A 239 14.98 23.99 -28.47
CA LEU A 239 15.47 23.19 -27.34
C LEU A 239 16.25 24.06 -26.37
N VAL A 240 15.89 24.03 -25.10
CA VAL A 240 16.67 24.55 -23.98
C VAL A 240 17.09 23.34 -23.15
N PRO A 241 18.33 22.83 -23.32
CA PRO A 241 18.78 21.58 -22.72
C PRO A 241 18.50 21.49 -21.22
N GLY A 242 17.98 20.36 -20.77
CA GLY A 242 17.63 20.12 -19.38
C GLY A 242 16.46 20.95 -18.83
N LYS A 243 15.81 21.79 -19.66
CA LYS A 243 14.70 22.66 -19.24
C LYS A 243 13.43 22.42 -20.01
N LYS A 244 13.44 22.56 -21.35
CA LYS A 244 12.22 22.49 -22.16
C LYS A 244 12.48 22.29 -23.65
N ILE A 245 11.53 21.67 -24.33
CA ILE A 245 11.39 21.66 -25.79
C ILE A 245 10.10 22.39 -26.14
N VAL A 246 10.18 23.29 -27.12
CA VAL A 246 9.04 23.98 -27.71
C VAL A 246 9.02 23.62 -29.19
N VAL A 247 7.94 23.06 -29.67
CA VAL A 247 7.78 22.66 -31.07
C VAL A 247 6.69 23.50 -31.74
N GLY A 248 6.90 23.83 -33.00
CA GLY A 248 5.89 24.42 -33.88
C GLY A 248 4.87 23.38 -34.35
N PRO A 249 4.24 23.60 -35.51
CA PRO A 249 3.36 22.60 -36.10
C PRO A 249 4.07 21.27 -36.23
N THR A 250 3.44 20.24 -35.70
CA THR A 250 4.05 18.91 -35.62
C THR A 250 3.00 17.82 -35.90
N TYR A 251 3.40 16.74 -36.56
CA TYR A 251 2.56 15.58 -36.78
C TYR A 251 3.33 14.30 -36.43
N MET A 252 2.61 13.24 -36.18
CA MET A 252 3.17 11.95 -35.80
C MET A 252 3.20 11.01 -37.01
N GLU A 253 4.30 10.31 -37.18
CA GLU A 253 4.43 9.18 -38.12
C GLU A 253 4.68 7.87 -37.36
N ILE A 254 4.13 6.78 -37.90
CA ILE A 254 4.38 5.41 -37.43
C ILE A 254 4.96 4.64 -38.62
N TYR A 255 6.18 4.14 -38.48
CA TYR A 255 6.96 3.47 -39.54
C TYR A 255 6.92 4.26 -40.87
N GLY A 256 7.12 5.59 -40.81
CA GLY A 256 7.12 6.49 -41.95
C GLY A 256 5.75 6.80 -42.54
N VAL A 257 4.65 6.30 -41.95
CA VAL A 257 3.29 6.61 -42.39
C VAL A 257 2.71 7.73 -41.52
N PRO A 258 2.33 8.89 -42.10
CA PRO A 258 1.70 9.98 -41.37
C PRO A 258 0.38 9.56 -40.74
N THR A 259 0.19 9.90 -39.47
CA THR A 259 -1.05 9.68 -38.75
C THR A 259 -1.88 10.98 -38.67
N PRO A 260 -3.19 10.93 -38.37
CA PRO A 260 -4.00 12.13 -38.14
C PRO A 260 -3.69 12.85 -36.84
N ILE A 261 -2.69 12.40 -36.08
CA ILE A 261 -2.27 13.04 -34.83
C ILE A 261 -1.36 14.21 -35.18
N ALA A 262 -1.88 15.40 -35.09
CA ALA A 262 -1.15 16.64 -35.37
C ALA A 262 -1.46 17.70 -34.32
N LEU A 263 -0.46 18.51 -33.97
CA LEU A 263 -0.57 19.61 -33.03
C LEU A 263 -0.05 20.90 -33.68
N PRO A 264 -0.75 22.02 -33.57
CA PRO A 264 -0.24 23.28 -34.11
C PRO A 264 0.94 23.84 -33.31
N PHE A 265 1.06 23.40 -32.07
CA PHE A 265 2.10 23.81 -31.11
C PHE A 265 2.16 22.84 -29.96
N ALA A 266 3.36 22.51 -29.46
CA ALA A 266 3.51 21.74 -28.23
C ALA A 266 4.69 22.23 -27.38
N TYR A 267 4.58 22.00 -26.07
CA TYR A 267 5.56 22.35 -25.06
C TYR A 267 5.85 21.13 -24.18
N PHE A 268 7.11 20.69 -24.12
CA PHE A 268 7.56 19.56 -23.32
C PHE A 268 8.57 20.05 -22.27
N PRO A 269 8.26 19.99 -20.96
CA PRO A 269 9.25 20.26 -19.92
C PRO A 269 10.22 19.08 -19.79
N LEU A 270 11.52 19.34 -19.81
CA LEU A 270 12.59 18.34 -19.70
C LEU A 270 13.12 18.18 -18.26
N ASN A 271 12.81 19.12 -17.39
CA ASN A 271 13.22 19.03 -16.00
C ASN A 271 12.34 18.05 -15.21
N LYS A 272 12.93 17.42 -14.21
CA LYS A 272 12.23 16.49 -13.30
C LYS A 272 11.24 17.19 -12.36
N ASP A 273 11.20 18.53 -12.35
CA ASP A 273 10.28 19.30 -11.52
C ASP A 273 8.86 19.19 -12.08
N GLN A 274 7.92 18.81 -11.23
CA GLN A 274 6.50 18.81 -11.60
C GLN A 274 6.02 20.23 -11.85
N LYS A 275 5.34 20.45 -12.98
CA LYS A 275 4.78 21.76 -13.37
C LYS A 275 3.29 21.67 -13.60
N SER A 276 2.61 22.78 -13.31
CA SER A 276 1.18 22.90 -13.61
C SER A 276 0.93 22.84 -15.11
N GLY A 277 -0.15 22.16 -15.52
CA GLY A 277 -0.50 22.00 -16.93
C GLY A 277 -1.80 21.25 -17.15
N ILE A 278 -2.23 21.20 -18.39
CA ILE A 278 -3.43 20.51 -18.83
C ILE A 278 -3.16 19.01 -18.89
N ILE A 279 -4.09 18.22 -18.36
CA ILE A 279 -4.13 16.77 -18.52
C ILE A 279 -5.06 16.47 -19.69
N PHE A 280 -4.52 15.87 -20.74
CA PHE A 280 -5.31 15.52 -21.91
C PHE A 280 -6.28 14.38 -21.60
N PRO A 281 -7.55 14.49 -22.05
CA PRO A 281 -8.53 13.45 -21.80
C PRO A 281 -8.26 12.20 -22.64
N THR A 282 -8.68 11.06 -22.12
CA THR A 282 -8.88 9.84 -22.90
C THR A 282 -10.26 9.91 -23.53
N PHE A 283 -10.40 9.53 -24.79
CA PHE A 283 -11.68 9.48 -25.49
C PHE A 283 -11.90 8.08 -26.07
N GLY A 284 -13.14 7.69 -26.18
CA GLY A 284 -13.52 6.39 -26.67
C GLY A 284 -15.03 6.20 -26.69
N GLU A 285 -15.43 4.95 -26.86
CA GLU A 285 -16.84 4.53 -26.91
C GLU A 285 -17.09 3.47 -25.83
N ASP A 286 -18.19 3.60 -25.11
CA ASP A 286 -18.69 2.61 -24.17
C ASP A 286 -19.73 1.74 -24.85
N THR A 287 -19.29 0.63 -25.48
CA THR A 287 -20.13 -0.25 -26.30
C THR A 287 -21.03 -1.18 -25.47
N GLY A 288 -20.84 -1.25 -24.17
CA GLY A 288 -21.61 -2.10 -23.23
C GLY A 288 -22.67 -1.34 -22.43
N SER A 289 -22.87 -0.06 -22.68
CA SER A 289 -23.86 0.75 -21.98
C SER A 289 -24.49 1.77 -22.90
N ASP A 290 -25.68 2.27 -22.53
CA ASP A 290 -26.40 3.34 -23.25
C ASP A 290 -25.74 4.73 -23.12
N ARG A 291 -24.48 4.79 -22.67
CA ARG A 291 -23.79 6.05 -22.41
C ARG A 291 -23.16 6.67 -23.66
N GLY A 292 -22.83 5.83 -24.65
CA GLY A 292 -22.27 6.27 -25.92
C GLY A 292 -20.79 6.65 -25.84
N TYR A 293 -20.41 7.73 -26.52
CA TYR A 293 -19.02 8.20 -26.54
C TYR A 293 -18.66 8.94 -25.27
N PHE A 294 -17.38 8.87 -24.88
CA PHE A 294 -16.89 9.52 -23.68
C PHE A 294 -15.60 10.33 -23.90
N ILE A 295 -15.45 11.32 -23.06
CA ILE A 295 -14.20 12.02 -22.77
C ILE A 295 -13.96 11.84 -21.27
N GLN A 296 -12.83 11.23 -20.88
CA GLN A 296 -12.52 10.90 -19.49
C GLN A 296 -11.14 11.35 -19.08
N ASN A 297 -10.97 11.60 -17.77
CA ASN A 297 -9.69 11.94 -17.14
C ASN A 297 -9.04 13.21 -17.72
N GLY A 298 -9.81 14.08 -18.37
CA GLY A 298 -9.35 15.40 -18.82
C GLY A 298 -9.37 16.40 -17.67
N GLY A 299 -8.39 17.32 -17.62
CA GLY A 299 -8.38 18.27 -16.54
C GLY A 299 -7.16 19.15 -16.45
N TYR A 300 -6.84 19.56 -15.23
CA TYR A 300 -5.70 20.41 -14.96
C TYR A 300 -4.95 19.96 -13.70
N TYR A 301 -3.63 19.86 -13.82
CA TYR A 301 -2.71 19.59 -12.74
C TYR A 301 -2.11 20.88 -12.21
N PHE A 302 -2.17 21.09 -10.90
CA PHE A 302 -1.60 22.21 -10.18
C PHE A 302 -0.39 21.75 -9.35
N ALA A 303 0.79 22.15 -9.73
CA ALA A 303 2.00 22.01 -8.89
C ALA A 303 2.03 23.17 -7.87
N ILE A 304 1.37 22.97 -6.72
CA ILE A 304 1.18 24.04 -5.73
C ILE A 304 2.50 24.33 -5.00
N SER A 305 3.23 23.28 -4.61
CA SER A 305 4.52 23.40 -3.91
C SER A 305 5.31 22.10 -4.02
N ASP A 306 6.55 22.10 -3.55
CA ASP A 306 7.40 20.89 -3.46
C ASP A 306 6.81 19.80 -2.54
N TYR A 307 5.77 20.12 -1.77
CA TYR A 307 5.15 19.22 -0.80
C TYR A 307 3.71 18.85 -1.09
N LEU A 308 3.08 19.52 -2.06
CA LEU A 308 1.63 19.41 -2.33
C LEU A 308 1.35 19.61 -3.80
N ASP A 309 0.62 18.67 -4.41
CA ASP A 309 0.02 18.80 -5.73
C ASP A 309 -1.52 18.74 -5.67
N LEU A 310 -2.18 19.09 -6.76
CA LEU A 310 -3.61 18.98 -6.93
C LEU A 310 -3.93 18.71 -8.39
N ALA A 311 -4.71 17.69 -8.68
CA ALA A 311 -5.29 17.44 -9.99
C ALA A 311 -6.81 17.54 -9.92
N VAL A 312 -7.42 18.28 -10.86
CA VAL A 312 -8.87 18.35 -11.04
C VAL A 312 -9.19 17.76 -12.40
N LEU A 313 -9.94 16.65 -12.39
CA LEU A 313 -10.25 15.85 -13.57
C LEU A 313 -11.75 15.81 -13.79
N GLY A 314 -12.16 15.77 -15.04
CA GLY A 314 -13.56 15.67 -15.45
C GLY A 314 -13.77 14.51 -16.42
N ASP A 315 -14.97 13.97 -16.36
CA ASP A 315 -15.47 12.90 -17.22
C ASP A 315 -16.82 13.35 -17.79
N TYR A 316 -17.07 13.09 -19.07
CA TYR A 316 -18.32 13.41 -19.72
C TYR A 316 -18.70 12.35 -20.75
N TYR A 317 -19.97 12.01 -20.79
CA TYR A 317 -20.56 11.06 -21.74
C TYR A 317 -21.66 11.69 -22.58
N THR A 318 -21.87 11.18 -23.79
CA THR A 318 -22.85 11.74 -24.73
C THR A 318 -24.29 11.63 -24.24
N ASN A 319 -24.63 10.68 -23.37
CA ASN A 319 -25.95 10.62 -22.73
C ASN A 319 -26.17 11.68 -21.63
N GLY A 320 -25.15 12.54 -21.35
CA GLY A 320 -25.22 13.58 -20.33
C GLY A 320 -24.73 13.14 -18.94
N SER A 321 -24.26 11.90 -18.76
CA SER A 321 -23.58 11.49 -17.54
C SER A 321 -22.23 12.21 -17.40
N TYR A 322 -21.88 12.64 -16.19
CA TYR A 322 -20.61 13.31 -15.94
C TYR A 322 -20.03 12.94 -14.56
N GLY A 323 -18.73 13.11 -14.46
CA GLY A 323 -17.99 12.93 -13.22
C GLY A 323 -16.95 14.03 -13.00
N VAL A 324 -16.67 14.32 -11.75
CA VAL A 324 -15.57 15.20 -11.34
C VAL A 324 -14.72 14.48 -10.31
N ARG A 325 -13.40 14.54 -10.49
CA ARG A 325 -12.44 13.93 -9.59
C ARG A 325 -11.38 14.96 -9.17
N VAL A 326 -11.14 15.04 -7.88
CA VAL A 326 -10.11 15.90 -7.30
C VAL A 326 -9.10 14.99 -6.60
N GLU A 327 -7.86 15.03 -7.00
CA GLU A 327 -6.76 14.24 -6.45
C GLU A 327 -5.64 15.14 -5.96
N SER A 328 -5.08 14.85 -4.80
CA SER A 328 -4.00 15.61 -4.22
C SER A 328 -3.05 14.66 -3.51
N ASN A 329 -1.75 14.80 -3.78
CA ASN A 329 -0.71 14.12 -3.05
C ASN A 329 0.08 15.15 -2.24
N TYR A 330 0.43 14.77 -1.02
CA TYR A 330 1.26 15.60 -0.17
C TYR A 330 2.29 14.77 0.57
N ALA A 331 3.52 15.26 0.63
CA ALA A 331 4.61 14.59 1.33
C ALA A 331 5.63 15.58 1.87
N LYS A 332 6.05 15.37 3.12
CA LYS A 332 7.19 16.05 3.72
C LYS A 332 8.15 15.02 4.30
N ARG A 333 9.33 14.91 3.69
CA ARG A 333 10.34 13.91 4.06
C ARG A 333 10.60 13.91 5.57
N TYR A 334 10.60 12.71 6.17
CA TYR A 334 10.75 12.45 7.61
C TYR A 334 9.65 13.04 8.50
N ARG A 335 8.53 13.49 7.95
CA ARG A 335 7.41 13.98 8.73
C ARG A 335 6.10 13.26 8.42
N TYR A 336 5.62 13.34 7.19
CA TYR A 336 4.36 12.72 6.78
C TYR A 336 4.27 12.57 5.27
N SER A 337 3.40 11.66 4.85
CA SER A 337 2.94 11.53 3.47
C SER A 337 1.48 11.13 3.43
N GLY A 338 0.81 11.47 2.36
CA GLY A 338 -0.57 11.09 2.16
C GLY A 338 -1.12 11.51 0.80
N ASN A 339 -2.32 11.03 0.52
CA ASN A 339 -3.07 11.38 -0.67
C ASN A 339 -4.57 11.52 -0.33
N VAL A 340 -5.23 12.40 -1.04
CA VAL A 340 -6.68 12.61 -0.98
C VAL A 340 -7.24 12.47 -2.39
N ALA A 341 -8.32 11.72 -2.53
CA ALA A 341 -9.07 11.63 -3.77
C ALA A 341 -10.57 11.75 -3.46
N ILE A 342 -11.22 12.71 -4.08
CA ILE A 342 -12.66 12.94 -3.96
C ILE A 342 -13.26 12.79 -5.34
N ARG A 343 -14.27 11.96 -5.46
CA ARG A 343 -14.97 11.72 -6.71
C ARG A 343 -16.46 11.92 -6.52
N TYR A 344 -17.07 12.57 -7.47
CA TYR A 344 -18.50 12.81 -7.59
C TYR A 344 -18.94 12.49 -9.00
N GLU A 345 -19.99 11.72 -9.16
CA GLU A 345 -20.55 11.32 -10.44
C GLU A 345 -22.07 11.49 -10.46
N ASN A 346 -22.59 11.97 -11.59
CA ASN A 346 -24.00 12.02 -11.87
C ASN A 346 -24.27 11.13 -13.09
N LEU A 347 -24.98 10.05 -12.87
CA LEU A 347 -25.21 9.00 -13.84
C LEU A 347 -26.63 9.09 -14.36
N LEU A 348 -26.79 9.13 -15.66
CA LEU A 348 -28.06 9.05 -16.36
C LEU A 348 -28.17 7.69 -17.03
N THR A 349 -29.33 7.06 -16.91
CA THR A 349 -29.69 5.83 -17.60
C THR A 349 -30.90 6.12 -18.45
N SER A 350 -30.89 5.70 -19.72
CA SER A 350 -31.92 5.98 -20.70
C SER A 350 -32.11 7.48 -20.99
N GLU A 351 -33.03 7.83 -21.85
CA GLU A 351 -33.36 9.21 -22.21
C GLU A 351 -34.47 9.74 -21.31
N ARG A 352 -34.48 11.06 -21.04
CA ARG A 352 -35.42 11.69 -20.12
C ARG A 352 -36.90 11.47 -20.47
N ALA A 353 -37.20 11.11 -21.71
CA ALA A 353 -38.56 10.92 -22.19
C ALA A 353 -39.06 9.48 -21.97
N PHE A 354 -38.19 8.55 -21.60
CA PHE A 354 -38.56 7.14 -21.43
C PHE A 354 -38.92 6.80 -19.97
N PRO A 355 -39.81 5.81 -19.74
CA PRO A 355 -40.22 5.40 -18.38
C PRO A 355 -39.11 4.82 -17.52
N ASP A 356 -38.03 4.32 -18.12
CA ASP A 356 -36.86 3.73 -17.47
C ASP A 356 -35.73 4.76 -17.20
N PHE A 357 -36.01 6.08 -17.44
CA PHE A 357 -35.08 7.12 -17.09
C PHE A 357 -34.80 7.15 -15.60
N THR A 358 -33.53 7.06 -15.24
CA THR A 358 -33.07 7.25 -13.87
C THR A 358 -31.86 8.20 -13.83
N GLN A 359 -31.81 8.97 -12.77
CA GLN A 359 -30.67 9.81 -12.44
C GLN A 359 -30.14 9.38 -11.07
N ASN A 360 -28.89 8.97 -11.01
CA ASN A 360 -28.26 8.52 -9.79
C ASN A 360 -26.98 9.32 -9.51
N THR A 361 -26.86 9.79 -8.29
CA THR A 361 -25.68 10.55 -7.83
C THR A 361 -24.87 9.67 -6.89
N ILE A 362 -23.61 9.44 -7.24
CA ILE A 362 -22.70 8.63 -6.45
C ILE A 362 -21.43 9.41 -6.15
N TYR A 363 -20.82 9.12 -5.01
CA TYR A 363 -19.58 9.75 -4.58
C TYR A 363 -18.66 8.76 -3.88
N ASN A 364 -17.35 9.07 -3.86
CA ASN A 364 -16.36 8.36 -3.08
C ASN A 364 -15.27 9.31 -2.59
N ILE A 365 -14.90 9.18 -1.34
CA ILE A 365 -13.84 9.93 -0.68
C ILE A 365 -12.79 8.94 -0.19
N ARG A 366 -11.57 9.10 -0.66
CA ARG A 366 -10.40 8.36 -0.20
C ARG A 366 -9.39 9.32 0.39
N TRP A 367 -8.89 8.97 1.56
CA TRP A 367 -7.80 9.71 2.20
C TRP A 367 -6.86 8.73 2.88
N SER A 368 -5.61 8.81 2.51
CA SER A 368 -4.55 8.08 3.20
C SER A 368 -3.56 9.08 3.77
N HIS A 369 -3.19 8.88 5.03
CA HIS A 369 -2.19 9.68 5.72
C HIS A 369 -1.34 8.80 6.61
N THR A 370 -0.03 8.99 6.54
CA THR A 370 0.92 8.31 7.41
C THR A 370 1.95 9.30 7.93
N GLN A 371 2.06 9.40 9.24
CA GLN A 371 3.13 10.13 9.90
C GLN A 371 4.38 9.24 9.98
N ASP A 372 5.54 9.80 9.61
CA ASP A 372 6.82 9.11 9.74
C ASP A 372 7.18 8.95 11.24
N ALA A 373 7.67 7.78 11.62
CA ALA A 373 8.11 7.50 12.99
C ALA A 373 9.23 8.45 13.48
N LYS A 374 10.03 8.98 12.56
CA LYS A 374 11.08 9.97 12.86
C LYS A 374 10.54 11.36 13.22
N ALA A 375 9.30 11.67 12.85
CA ALA A 375 8.68 12.96 13.15
C ALA A 375 8.44 13.13 14.65
N ASN A 376 7.95 12.08 15.30
CA ASN A 376 7.77 12.03 16.74
C ASN A 376 7.74 10.57 17.22
N PRO A 377 8.70 10.10 18.01
CA PRO A 377 8.75 8.71 18.47
C PRO A 377 7.61 8.35 19.44
N ASN A 378 7.03 9.35 20.12
CA ASN A 378 6.02 9.15 21.17
C ASN A 378 4.59 9.41 20.69
N SER A 379 4.38 9.87 19.45
CA SER A 379 3.04 10.05 18.90
C SER A 379 2.99 9.68 17.42
N ARG A 380 1.88 9.10 17.00
CA ARG A 380 1.65 8.70 15.61
C ARG A 380 0.22 9.03 15.21
N PHE A 381 0.09 9.73 14.09
CA PHE A 381 -1.18 9.92 13.41
C PHE A 381 -1.21 9.14 12.10
N SER A 382 -2.30 8.43 11.84
CA SER A 382 -2.54 7.73 10.59
C SER A 382 -4.02 7.78 10.22
N ALA A 383 -4.30 7.87 8.92
CA ALA A 383 -5.65 7.81 8.38
C ALA A 383 -5.68 6.92 7.13
N SER A 384 -6.70 6.10 7.04
CA SER A 384 -7.05 5.31 5.86
C SER A 384 -8.56 5.41 5.72
N VAL A 385 -9.02 6.33 4.90
CA VAL A 385 -10.44 6.60 4.68
C VAL A 385 -10.85 6.12 3.30
N ASN A 386 -11.91 5.35 3.25
CA ASN A 386 -12.61 4.96 2.03
C ASN A 386 -14.11 4.97 2.36
N LEU A 387 -14.77 6.06 1.98
CA LEU A 387 -16.16 6.36 2.30
C LEU A 387 -16.87 6.77 1.02
N GLY A 388 -18.10 6.34 0.82
CA GLY A 388 -18.86 6.70 -0.37
C GLY A 388 -20.22 6.04 -0.39
N SER A 389 -20.99 6.33 -1.45
CA SER A 389 -22.27 5.66 -1.69
C SER A 389 -22.08 4.16 -1.93
N SER A 390 -22.98 3.34 -1.42
CA SER A 390 -22.94 1.87 -1.55
C SER A 390 -22.91 1.40 -3.01
N GLN A 391 -23.47 2.19 -3.91
CA GLN A 391 -23.51 1.88 -5.35
C GLN A 391 -22.25 2.27 -6.12
N PHE A 392 -21.31 3.03 -5.50
CA PHE A 392 -20.14 3.57 -6.19
C PHE A 392 -19.33 2.48 -6.91
N PHE A 393 -18.99 1.38 -6.24
CA PHE A 393 -18.17 0.32 -6.85
C PHE A 393 -18.89 -0.50 -7.92
N ARG A 394 -20.21 -0.42 -7.98
CA ARG A 394 -21.01 -1.12 -8.99
C ARG A 394 -21.34 -0.27 -10.21
N GLN A 395 -21.47 1.04 -10.05
CA GLN A 395 -22.03 1.94 -11.07
C GLN A 395 -21.06 3.01 -11.59
N SER A 396 -19.90 3.23 -10.92
CA SER A 396 -18.95 4.29 -11.32
C SER A 396 -18.51 4.17 -12.77
N ILE A 397 -18.48 5.31 -13.48
CA ILE A 397 -18.14 5.39 -14.90
C ILE A 397 -16.67 5.11 -15.22
N ASN A 398 -15.79 5.18 -14.24
CA ASN A 398 -14.34 4.95 -14.41
C ASN A 398 -13.88 3.62 -13.81
N GLN A 399 -14.76 2.68 -13.60
CA GLN A 399 -14.40 1.42 -12.99
C GLN A 399 -13.89 0.44 -14.05
N ASN A 400 -12.56 0.42 -14.22
CA ASN A 400 -11.90 -0.47 -15.17
C ASN A 400 -11.62 -1.87 -14.58
N ASN A 401 -11.89 -2.06 -13.28
CA ASN A 401 -11.58 -3.29 -12.58
C ASN A 401 -12.85 -3.92 -12.00
N ILE A 402 -13.34 -4.97 -12.65
CA ILE A 402 -14.54 -5.71 -12.23
C ILE A 402 -14.40 -6.31 -10.82
N VAL A 403 -13.17 -6.64 -10.40
CA VAL A 403 -12.93 -7.13 -9.04
C VAL A 403 -13.35 -6.10 -7.98
N ASN A 404 -13.22 -4.80 -8.28
CA ASN A 404 -13.70 -3.75 -7.37
C ASN A 404 -15.23 -3.75 -7.26
N SER A 405 -15.98 -4.14 -8.30
CA SER A 405 -17.44 -4.23 -8.24
C SER A 405 -17.94 -5.34 -7.32
N GLN A 406 -17.11 -6.34 -7.03
CA GLN A 406 -17.39 -7.42 -6.09
C GLN A 406 -17.06 -7.05 -4.64
N ASN A 407 -16.49 -5.87 -4.40
CA ASN A 407 -16.16 -5.42 -3.04
C ASN A 407 -17.42 -4.94 -2.31
N ASN A 408 -17.90 -5.74 -1.37
CA ASN A 408 -19.10 -5.45 -0.59
C ASN A 408 -18.84 -4.63 0.67
N THR A 409 -17.60 -4.22 0.93
CA THR A 409 -17.24 -3.49 2.16
C THR A 409 -16.41 -2.26 1.89
N LEU A 410 -16.82 -1.13 2.49
CA LEU A 410 -15.99 0.06 2.63
C LEU A 410 -15.55 0.15 4.08
N ALA A 411 -14.27 0.41 4.31
CA ALA A 411 -13.74 0.56 5.65
C ALA A 411 -12.85 1.79 5.74
N SER A 412 -13.02 2.53 6.83
CA SER A 412 -12.21 3.71 7.14
C SER A 412 -11.71 3.64 8.57
N SER A 413 -10.51 4.12 8.79
CA SER A 413 -9.92 4.25 10.13
C SER A 413 -9.04 5.49 10.17
N VAL A 414 -9.28 6.32 11.18
CA VAL A 414 -8.42 7.46 11.53
C VAL A 414 -7.94 7.22 12.95
N SER A 415 -6.64 7.19 13.18
CA SER A 415 -6.07 6.90 14.49
C SER A 415 -4.98 7.88 14.89
N TYR A 416 -5.02 8.25 16.16
CA TYR A 416 -3.96 8.99 16.83
C TYR A 416 -3.53 8.22 18.09
N SER A 417 -2.26 7.87 18.15
CA SER A 417 -1.68 7.21 19.31
C SER A 417 -0.63 8.09 19.95
N LYS A 418 -0.60 8.10 21.28
CA LYS A 418 0.40 8.81 22.07
C LYS A 418 0.87 7.93 23.23
N THR A 419 2.17 7.77 23.32
CA THR A 419 2.85 7.08 24.41
C THR A 419 3.49 8.13 25.32
N PHE A 420 3.21 8.05 26.61
CA PHE A 420 3.88 8.82 27.64
C PHE A 420 4.94 7.92 28.26
N PRO A 421 6.22 8.17 27.96
CA PRO A 421 7.29 7.39 28.54
C PRO A 421 7.38 7.67 30.04
N GLY A 422 7.45 6.60 30.82
CA GLY A 422 7.51 6.68 32.27
C GLY A 422 7.33 5.28 32.87
N GLU A 423 7.49 5.16 34.16
CA GLU A 423 7.19 3.93 34.89
C GLU A 423 6.07 4.19 35.90
N PRO A 424 4.84 3.72 35.62
CA PRO A 424 4.41 2.91 34.47
C PRO A 424 4.21 3.73 33.19
N GLN A 425 4.47 3.10 32.01
CA GLN A 425 4.19 3.69 30.71
C GLN A 425 2.68 3.85 30.52
N VAL A 426 2.25 4.99 30.01
CA VAL A 426 0.85 5.25 29.65
C VAL A 426 0.71 5.38 28.13
N ASN A 427 -0.22 4.62 27.54
CA ASN A 427 -0.54 4.70 26.13
C ASN A 427 -1.98 5.20 25.97
N LEU A 428 -2.15 6.18 25.12
CA LEU A 428 -3.46 6.73 24.71
C LEU A 428 -3.64 6.48 23.23
N ASN A 429 -4.79 5.93 22.84
CA ASN A 429 -5.15 5.71 21.44
C ASN A 429 -6.56 6.24 21.20
N LEU A 430 -6.69 7.17 20.26
CA LEU A 430 -7.96 7.72 19.81
C LEU A 430 -8.18 7.25 18.37
N THR A 431 -9.29 6.54 18.13
CA THR A 431 -9.59 5.97 16.83
C THR A 431 -11.01 6.31 16.42
N ALA A 432 -11.19 6.69 15.17
CA ALA A 432 -12.49 6.79 14.52
C ALA A 432 -12.57 5.75 13.42
N THR A 433 -13.61 4.91 13.42
CA THR A 433 -13.79 3.86 12.42
C THR A 433 -15.14 3.98 11.73
N HIS A 434 -15.14 3.60 10.46
CA HIS A 434 -16.30 3.45 9.62
C HIS A 434 -16.24 2.11 8.91
N SER A 435 -17.35 1.41 8.87
CA SER A 435 -17.51 0.15 8.14
C SER A 435 -18.88 0.15 7.49
N GLN A 436 -18.93 -0.04 6.19
CA GLN A 436 -20.17 -0.02 5.40
C GLN A 436 -20.26 -1.30 4.57
N ASN A 437 -21.41 -1.96 4.63
CA ASN A 437 -21.73 -3.06 3.74
C ASN A 437 -22.51 -2.48 2.55
N THR A 438 -21.91 -2.56 1.37
CA THR A 438 -22.49 -1.96 0.15
C THR A 438 -23.69 -2.71 -0.40
N GLN A 439 -23.92 -3.95 0.03
CA GLN A 439 -25.05 -4.76 -0.42
C GLN A 439 -26.29 -4.52 0.45
N THR A 440 -26.10 -4.45 1.77
CA THR A 440 -27.21 -4.19 2.73
C THR A 440 -27.38 -2.71 3.02
N GLU A 441 -26.50 -1.85 2.49
CA GLU A 441 -26.45 -0.39 2.70
C GLU A 441 -26.32 0.00 4.18
N THR A 442 -25.85 -0.92 5.02
CA THR A 442 -25.67 -0.69 6.46
C THR A 442 -24.31 -0.05 6.74
N ILE A 443 -24.33 1.02 7.50
CA ILE A 443 -23.14 1.78 7.92
C ILE A 443 -22.98 1.69 9.43
N ASN A 444 -21.82 1.21 9.88
CA ASN A 444 -21.44 1.20 11.28
C ASN A 444 -20.30 2.20 11.49
N LEU A 445 -20.53 3.14 12.40
CA LEU A 445 -19.57 4.16 12.80
C LEU A 445 -19.20 3.99 14.26
N THR A 446 -17.92 4.15 14.58
CA THR A 446 -17.47 4.30 15.95
C THR A 446 -16.65 5.59 16.03
N LEU A 447 -17.24 6.66 16.62
CA LEU A 447 -16.75 8.02 16.50
C LEU A 447 -16.85 8.77 17.84
N PRO A 448 -15.82 8.79 18.68
CA PRO A 448 -14.57 8.06 18.64
C PRO A 448 -14.55 6.79 19.49
N THR A 449 -13.51 6.00 19.36
CA THR A 449 -13.03 5.07 20.39
C THR A 449 -11.82 5.69 21.07
N LEU A 450 -11.89 5.94 22.36
CA LEU A 450 -10.77 6.35 23.19
C LEU A 450 -10.29 5.16 24.01
N GLN A 451 -9.04 4.77 23.85
CA GLN A 451 -8.41 3.71 24.64
C GLN A 451 -7.24 4.30 25.42
N ALA A 452 -7.24 4.09 26.74
CA ALA A 452 -6.11 4.41 27.59
C ALA A 452 -5.63 3.15 28.31
N SER A 453 -4.34 2.93 28.30
CA SER A 453 -3.72 1.82 29.03
C SER A 453 -2.53 2.30 29.84
N VAL A 454 -2.50 1.89 31.11
CA VAL A 454 -1.37 2.07 32.01
C VAL A 454 -0.61 0.74 32.05
N GLY A 455 0.69 0.79 31.82
CA GLY A 455 1.57 -0.36 31.83
C GLY A 455 1.54 -1.14 33.16
N ARG A 456 2.06 -2.33 33.15
CA ARG A 456 2.04 -3.22 34.34
C ARG A 456 2.76 -2.61 35.53
N ILE A 457 2.07 -2.55 36.66
CA ILE A 457 2.59 -2.11 37.96
C ILE A 457 2.79 -3.35 38.82
N PHE A 458 3.97 -3.48 39.42
CA PHE A 458 4.35 -4.58 40.30
C PHE A 458 4.52 -4.01 41.71
N PRO A 459 3.47 -3.96 42.53
CA PRO A 459 3.52 -3.27 43.83
C PRO A 459 4.48 -3.92 44.84
N PHE A 460 4.72 -5.21 44.70
CA PHE A 460 5.55 -6.00 45.62
C PHE A 460 6.92 -6.40 45.03
N ALA A 461 7.28 -5.82 43.89
CA ALA A 461 8.57 -6.09 43.27
C ALA A 461 9.71 -5.48 44.09
N PRO A 462 10.85 -6.15 44.21
CA PRO A 462 12.03 -5.59 44.85
C PRO A 462 12.56 -4.42 44.01
N LYS A 463 13.13 -3.41 44.65
CA LYS A 463 13.71 -2.22 43.99
C LYS A 463 14.90 -2.61 43.09
N SER A 464 15.56 -3.73 43.34
CA SER A 464 16.63 -4.28 42.52
C SER A 464 16.64 -5.79 42.57
N GLY A 465 17.04 -6.46 41.47
CA GLY A 465 17.10 -7.89 41.35
C GLY A 465 15.89 -8.54 40.67
N ALA A 466 15.94 -9.84 40.44
CA ALA A 466 14.88 -10.61 39.77
C ALA A 466 13.71 -10.86 40.74
N LYS A 467 12.48 -10.72 40.23
CA LYS A 467 11.23 -11.02 40.96
C LYS A 467 11.15 -12.53 41.26
N LYS A 468 10.84 -12.91 42.48
CA LYS A 468 10.76 -14.31 42.93
C LYS A 468 9.40 -14.62 43.57
N GLY A 469 8.92 -15.86 43.35
CA GLY A 469 7.70 -16.36 43.96
C GLY A 469 6.41 -15.69 43.51
N ILE A 470 5.32 -15.94 44.23
CA ILE A 470 3.96 -15.55 43.88
C ILE A 470 3.76 -14.05 44.09
N PHE A 471 4.13 -13.52 45.26
CA PHE A 471 3.80 -12.16 45.65
C PHE A 471 4.56 -11.11 44.86
N GLN A 472 5.85 -11.27 44.60
CA GLN A 472 6.64 -10.29 43.86
C GLN A 472 6.26 -10.21 42.38
N ASN A 473 5.60 -11.23 41.84
CA ASN A 473 5.11 -11.30 40.46
C ASN A 473 3.66 -10.81 40.33
N ILE A 474 2.97 -10.47 41.44
CA ILE A 474 1.65 -9.84 41.37
C ILE A 474 1.81 -8.52 40.64
N ASN A 475 1.02 -8.37 39.62
CA ASN A 475 0.95 -7.16 38.81
C ASN A 475 -0.49 -6.84 38.46
N PHE A 476 -0.74 -5.56 38.30
CA PHE A 476 -1.99 -5.08 37.76
C PHE A 476 -1.74 -4.06 36.63
N GLN A 477 -2.68 -3.97 35.76
CA GLN A 477 -2.71 -3.04 34.66
C GLN A 477 -4.06 -2.33 34.69
N TYR A 478 -4.12 -1.11 34.21
CA TYR A 478 -5.40 -0.41 34.01
C TYR A 478 -5.61 -0.16 32.54
N ASN A 479 -6.77 -0.57 32.03
CA ASN A 479 -7.20 -0.29 30.66
C ASN A 479 -8.58 0.37 30.71
N SER A 480 -8.77 1.39 29.92
CA SER A 480 -10.10 1.96 29.71
C SER A 480 -10.38 2.13 28.21
N ARG A 481 -11.64 1.95 27.85
CA ARG A 481 -12.14 2.09 26.48
C ARG A 481 -13.49 2.80 26.51
N ALA A 482 -13.53 3.99 25.94
CA ALA A 482 -14.78 4.70 25.72
C ALA A 482 -15.16 4.64 24.24
N GLU A 483 -16.41 4.39 23.94
CA GLU A 483 -16.92 4.31 22.57
C GLU A 483 -18.23 5.06 22.40
N TYR A 484 -18.37 5.65 21.21
CA TYR A 484 -19.64 6.12 20.68
C TYR A 484 -19.91 5.43 19.35
N ARG A 485 -20.94 4.58 19.30
CA ARG A 485 -21.28 3.74 18.16
C ARG A 485 -22.61 4.17 17.56
N ILE A 486 -22.62 4.26 16.22
CA ILE A 486 -23.78 4.61 15.43
C ILE A 486 -23.95 3.50 14.39
N THR A 487 -25.16 2.99 14.25
CA THR A 487 -25.56 2.12 13.15
C THR A 487 -26.61 2.84 12.32
N THR A 488 -26.38 2.99 11.02
CA THR A 488 -27.27 3.73 10.13
C THR A 488 -27.26 3.13 8.73
N THR A 489 -27.99 3.73 7.81
CA THR A 489 -28.02 3.34 6.39
C THR A 489 -27.58 4.48 5.49
N ASP A 490 -27.28 4.20 4.21
CA ASP A 490 -26.92 5.23 3.22
C ASP A 490 -27.94 6.37 3.16
N SER A 491 -29.21 6.04 3.24
CA SER A 491 -30.32 7.02 3.14
C SER A 491 -30.39 7.98 4.34
N LEU A 492 -29.93 7.56 5.51
CA LEU A 492 -29.91 8.35 6.75
C LEU A 492 -28.54 8.97 7.04
N PHE A 493 -27.50 8.58 6.31
CA PHE A 493 -26.15 9.06 6.55
C PHE A 493 -26.04 10.59 6.41
N GLY A 494 -25.56 11.23 7.46
CA GLY A 494 -25.44 12.71 7.53
C GLY A 494 -26.72 13.44 7.94
N LYS A 495 -27.82 12.74 8.18
CA LYS A 495 -29.06 13.29 8.74
C LYS A 495 -29.08 13.18 10.27
N SER A 496 -29.98 13.91 10.91
CA SER A 496 -30.13 13.92 12.37
C SER A 496 -30.56 12.56 12.92
N GLU A 497 -31.39 11.87 12.17
CA GLU A 497 -31.99 10.57 12.51
C GLU A 497 -30.94 9.47 12.68
N MET A 498 -29.77 9.61 12.07
CA MET A 498 -28.68 8.64 12.26
C MET A 498 -28.18 8.53 13.71
N PHE A 499 -28.46 9.52 14.55
CA PHE A 499 -28.03 9.56 15.95
C PHE A 499 -29.05 9.02 16.96
N ASP A 500 -30.28 8.71 16.52
CA ASP A 500 -31.39 8.33 17.41
C ASP A 500 -31.09 7.02 18.16
N ASP A 501 -30.47 6.03 17.48
CA ASP A 501 -30.07 4.74 18.05
C ASP A 501 -28.59 4.67 18.45
N ALA A 502 -27.94 5.81 18.65
CA ALA A 502 -26.53 5.84 18.98
C ALA A 502 -26.27 5.35 20.41
N LEU A 503 -25.28 4.48 20.56
CA LEU A 503 -24.88 3.90 21.85
C LEU A 503 -23.57 4.54 22.30
N ALA A 504 -23.52 4.91 23.57
CA ALA A 504 -22.34 5.47 24.22
C ALA A 504 -22.03 4.76 25.54
N GLY A 505 -20.76 4.54 25.79
CA GLY A 505 -20.34 3.91 27.01
C GLY A 505 -18.84 3.94 27.23
N MET A 506 -18.42 3.55 28.43
CA MET A 506 -17.02 3.42 28.83
C MET A 506 -16.82 2.14 29.65
N GLN A 507 -15.82 1.38 29.30
CA GLN A 507 -15.39 0.17 30.00
C GLN A 507 -14.05 0.43 30.67
N HIS A 508 -13.96 0.08 31.96
CA HIS A 508 -12.74 0.03 32.73
C HIS A 508 -12.39 -1.43 33.00
N SER A 509 -11.14 -1.80 32.83
CA SER A 509 -10.65 -3.16 33.07
C SER A 509 -9.36 -3.12 33.86
N ILE A 510 -9.35 -3.85 34.96
CA ILE A 510 -8.20 -3.96 35.85
C ILE A 510 -7.84 -5.46 35.99
N PRO A 511 -7.07 -5.99 35.03
CA PRO A 511 -6.52 -7.34 35.19
C PRO A 511 -5.42 -7.36 36.24
N ILE A 512 -5.59 -8.21 37.24
CA ILE A 512 -4.59 -8.51 38.25
C ILE A 512 -4.09 -9.91 37.96
N SER A 513 -2.78 -10.09 37.84
CA SER A 513 -2.21 -11.40 37.51
C SER A 513 -0.90 -11.68 38.27
N THR A 514 -0.62 -12.95 38.45
CA THR A 514 0.68 -13.44 38.95
C THR A 514 1.11 -14.66 38.17
N ASN A 515 2.41 -14.80 37.97
CA ASN A 515 3.01 -15.94 37.32
C ASN A 515 4.16 -16.47 38.18
N PHE A 516 4.18 -17.76 38.41
CA PHE A 516 5.24 -18.41 39.18
C PHE A 516 5.48 -19.83 38.69
N LYS A 517 6.59 -20.41 39.08
CA LYS A 517 6.90 -21.81 38.79
C LYS A 517 6.72 -22.68 40.02
N VAL A 518 6.17 -23.85 39.81
CA VAL A 518 6.03 -24.91 40.81
C VAL A 518 6.93 -26.07 40.39
N PHE A 519 7.75 -26.56 41.30
CA PHE A 519 8.73 -27.62 41.05
C PHE A 519 9.62 -27.37 39.82
N ASP A 520 9.88 -26.09 39.48
CA ASP A 520 10.67 -25.64 38.35
C ASP A 520 10.14 -26.05 36.94
N TYR A 521 9.24 -27.00 36.88
CA TYR A 521 8.73 -27.58 35.63
C TYR A 521 7.33 -27.07 35.25
N PHE A 522 6.50 -26.69 36.20
CA PHE A 522 5.16 -26.23 35.98
C PHE A 522 5.09 -24.70 36.07
N SER A 523 4.63 -24.09 35.00
CA SER A 523 4.31 -22.66 34.98
C SER A 523 2.86 -22.50 35.40
N VAL A 524 2.63 -21.79 36.51
CA VAL A 524 1.31 -21.47 37.01
C VAL A 524 1.06 -19.97 36.79
N SER A 525 -0.08 -19.65 36.23
CA SER A 525 -0.58 -18.26 36.15
C SER A 525 -1.97 -18.19 36.78
N ALA A 526 -2.19 -17.20 37.62
CA ALA A 526 -3.51 -16.88 38.17
C ALA A 526 -3.82 -15.44 37.83
N SER A 527 -5.06 -15.18 37.43
CA SER A 527 -5.51 -13.84 37.08
C SER A 527 -6.98 -13.65 37.48
N THR A 528 -7.30 -12.44 37.88
CA THR A 528 -8.66 -11.95 38.01
C THR A 528 -8.78 -10.68 37.19
N ASN A 529 -9.88 -10.54 36.47
CA ASN A 529 -10.17 -9.31 35.71
C ASN A 529 -11.42 -8.68 36.29
N PHE A 530 -11.25 -7.50 36.83
CA PHE A 530 -12.36 -6.66 37.29
C PHE A 530 -12.72 -5.71 36.14
N GLN A 531 -14.00 -5.66 35.80
CA GLN A 531 -14.53 -4.76 34.76
C GLN A 531 -15.67 -3.94 35.32
N GLU A 532 -15.67 -2.65 35.03
CA GLU A 532 -16.79 -1.75 35.25
C GLU A 532 -17.19 -1.13 33.93
N ASN A 533 -18.47 -1.27 33.59
CA ASN A 533 -19.04 -0.78 32.33
C ASN A 533 -20.00 0.34 32.64
N TRP A 534 -19.77 1.50 32.05
CA TRP A 534 -20.62 2.68 32.09
C TRP A 534 -21.40 2.75 30.79
N THR A 535 -22.70 2.98 30.89
CA THR A 535 -23.58 3.16 29.72
C THR A 535 -24.40 4.43 29.91
N LEU A 536 -24.80 5.00 28.78
CA LEU A 536 -25.69 6.16 28.75
C LEU A 536 -27.11 5.80 28.29
N ASN A 537 -27.33 4.56 27.96
CA ASN A 537 -28.60 4.05 27.47
C ASN A 537 -28.93 2.76 28.22
N THR A 538 -30.08 2.72 28.82
CA THR A 538 -30.69 1.55 29.46
C THR A 538 -32.10 1.38 28.94
N ILE A 539 -32.71 0.23 29.24
CA ILE A 539 -34.10 -0.05 28.90
C ILE A 539 -34.92 -0.35 30.15
N ASN A 540 -36.20 -0.09 30.07
CA ASN A 540 -37.21 -0.61 31.02
C ASN A 540 -38.22 -1.43 30.20
N ARG A 541 -38.55 -2.62 30.67
CA ARG A 541 -39.56 -3.50 30.08
C ARG A 541 -40.71 -3.66 31.04
N ARG A 542 -41.92 -3.54 30.50
CA ARG A 542 -43.16 -3.85 31.19
C ARG A 542 -44.14 -4.55 30.26
N PHE A 543 -44.97 -5.38 30.80
CA PHE A 543 -46.06 -5.93 30.04
C PHE A 543 -47.26 -4.96 30.09
N ASP A 544 -47.86 -4.69 28.96
CA ASP A 544 -49.06 -3.86 28.86
C ASP A 544 -50.28 -4.78 28.68
N GLU A 545 -51.12 -4.85 29.69
CA GLU A 545 -52.30 -5.68 29.70
C GLU A 545 -53.33 -5.31 28.63
N ASN A 546 -53.41 -4.03 28.23
CA ASN A 546 -54.34 -3.58 27.20
C ASN A 546 -53.97 -4.04 25.79
N THR A 547 -52.67 -4.00 25.51
CA THR A 547 -52.16 -4.42 24.19
C THR A 547 -51.64 -5.83 24.17
N GLN A 548 -51.64 -6.55 25.30
CA GLN A 548 -51.10 -7.90 25.48
C GLN A 548 -49.72 -8.05 24.89
N SER A 549 -48.89 -7.03 25.08
CA SER A 549 -47.55 -6.96 24.50
C SER A 549 -46.53 -6.38 25.43
N VAL A 550 -45.23 -6.71 25.19
CA VAL A 550 -44.12 -6.14 25.98
C VAL A 550 -43.80 -4.77 25.45
N VAL A 551 -43.90 -3.74 26.28
CA VAL A 551 -43.47 -2.38 25.99
C VAL A 551 -42.05 -2.21 26.47
N THR A 552 -41.12 -1.90 25.57
CA THR A 552 -39.74 -1.55 25.87
C THR A 552 -39.58 -0.03 25.75
N THR A 553 -39.13 0.61 26.83
CA THR A 553 -38.88 2.07 26.85
C THR A 553 -37.39 2.31 27.01
N ASP A 554 -36.82 3.11 26.12
CA ASP A 554 -35.43 3.52 26.22
C ASP A 554 -35.26 4.63 27.24
N ILE A 555 -34.33 4.46 28.16
CA ILE A 555 -33.98 5.42 29.19
C ILE A 555 -32.59 5.98 28.92
N ASN A 556 -32.53 7.26 28.61
CA ASN A 556 -31.27 7.97 28.43
C ASN A 556 -30.77 8.51 29.76
N GLY A 557 -29.65 8.04 30.24
CA GLY A 557 -29.03 8.45 31.50
C GLY A 557 -27.79 7.63 31.80
N PHE A 558 -27.00 8.08 32.74
CA PHE A 558 -25.83 7.34 33.20
C PHE A 558 -26.24 6.17 34.11
N ASP A 559 -25.76 5.00 33.82
CA ASP A 559 -25.82 3.83 34.70
C ASP A 559 -24.54 2.98 34.54
N SER A 560 -24.29 2.09 35.49
CA SER A 560 -23.08 1.25 35.49
C SER A 560 -23.33 -0.13 36.09
N PHE A 561 -22.56 -1.10 35.59
CA PHE A 561 -22.51 -2.44 36.17
C PHE A 561 -21.07 -2.96 36.25
N ARG A 562 -20.86 -3.89 37.17
CA ARG A 562 -19.54 -4.45 37.45
C ARG A 562 -19.56 -5.95 37.28
N THR A 563 -18.50 -6.45 36.64
CA THR A 563 -18.30 -7.89 36.46
C THR A 563 -16.86 -8.27 36.81
N TYR A 564 -16.68 -9.47 37.25
CA TYR A 564 -15.35 -10.00 37.52
C TYR A 564 -15.32 -11.49 37.26
N ASN A 565 -14.13 -11.98 36.89
CA ASN A 565 -13.86 -13.39 36.73
C ASN A 565 -12.50 -13.74 37.34
N PHE A 566 -12.33 -15.01 37.69
CA PHE A 566 -11.07 -15.55 38.09
C PHE A 566 -10.66 -16.67 37.14
N SER A 567 -9.37 -16.72 36.78
CA SER A 567 -8.81 -17.80 36.01
C SER A 567 -7.44 -18.22 36.55
N ALA A 568 -7.20 -19.53 36.59
CA ALA A 568 -5.91 -20.11 36.90
C ALA A 568 -5.51 -21.06 35.78
N ASN A 569 -4.26 -21.05 35.38
CA ASN A 569 -3.73 -21.93 34.37
C ASN A 569 -2.43 -22.59 34.87
N ILE A 570 -2.31 -23.88 34.66
CA ILE A 570 -1.09 -24.65 34.93
C ILE A 570 -0.65 -25.33 33.62
N GLY A 571 0.59 -25.15 33.24
CA GLY A 571 1.12 -25.74 32.03
C GLY A 571 2.58 -26.10 32.16
N THR A 572 3.02 -27.01 31.31
CA THR A 572 4.43 -27.44 31.24
C THR A 572 4.85 -27.61 29.78
N THR A 573 6.14 -27.81 29.57
CA THR A 573 6.66 -28.14 28.23
C THR A 573 7.41 -29.46 28.30
N LEU A 574 6.93 -30.39 27.50
CA LEU A 574 7.55 -31.73 27.39
C LEU A 574 8.31 -31.81 26.06
N TYR A 575 9.48 -32.38 26.11
CA TYR A 575 10.33 -32.55 24.93
C TYR A 575 10.54 -34.05 24.66
N GLY A 576 10.13 -34.48 23.47
CA GLY A 576 10.45 -35.78 22.90
C GLY A 576 11.49 -35.63 21.79
N MET A 577 12.46 -36.54 21.76
CA MET A 577 13.46 -36.61 20.70
C MET A 577 13.51 -38.05 20.17
N PHE A 578 13.16 -38.19 18.89
CA PHE A 578 13.25 -39.48 18.20
C PHE A 578 14.46 -39.42 17.25
N ASN A 579 15.50 -40.15 17.53
CA ASN A 579 16.74 -40.20 16.77
C ASN A 579 16.72 -41.39 15.81
N PHE A 580 16.92 -41.10 14.52
CA PHE A 580 17.00 -42.11 13.44
C PHE A 580 18.42 -42.32 12.94
N LYS A 581 19.33 -41.39 13.24
CA LYS A 581 20.74 -41.50 12.94
C LYS A 581 21.45 -42.37 13.98
N ASN A 582 22.17 -43.36 13.53
CA ASN A 582 23.08 -44.17 14.34
C ASN A 582 24.39 -44.35 13.57
N ASP A 583 25.37 -45.02 14.19
CA ASP A 583 26.74 -45.21 13.64
C ASP A 583 26.75 -45.96 12.30
N LYS A 584 25.71 -46.77 12.03
CA LYS A 584 25.59 -47.58 10.79
C LYS A 584 24.63 -46.96 9.75
N ASN A 585 23.80 -45.99 10.11
CA ASN A 585 22.77 -45.44 9.26
C ASN A 585 22.68 -43.89 9.39
N ASN A 586 22.77 -43.20 8.26
CA ASN A 586 22.65 -41.75 8.17
C ASN A 586 21.46 -41.33 7.28
N PRO A 587 20.21 -41.54 7.75
CA PRO A 587 19.02 -41.24 6.95
C PRO A 587 18.87 -39.73 6.68
N LYS A 588 18.03 -39.42 5.70
CA LYS A 588 17.73 -38.04 5.34
C LYS A 588 17.14 -37.25 6.51
N ILE A 589 16.22 -37.86 7.26
CA ILE A 589 15.69 -37.32 8.52
C ILE A 589 16.52 -38.00 9.65
N GLN A 590 17.30 -37.21 10.36
CA GLN A 590 18.20 -37.69 11.39
C GLN A 590 17.53 -37.79 12.76
N ALA A 591 16.64 -36.81 13.06
CA ALA A 591 15.88 -36.79 14.29
C ALA A 591 14.58 -36.01 14.10
N ILE A 592 13.58 -36.37 14.90
CA ILE A 592 12.34 -35.56 15.04
C ILE A 592 12.27 -35.11 16.50
N ARG A 593 12.16 -33.82 16.70
CA ARG A 593 11.90 -33.19 17.99
C ARG A 593 10.41 -32.89 18.09
N HIS A 594 9.76 -33.44 19.08
CA HIS A 594 8.40 -33.15 19.47
C HIS A 594 8.42 -32.23 20.69
N VAL A 595 7.78 -31.10 20.62
CA VAL A 595 7.57 -30.19 21.75
C VAL A 595 6.07 -30.16 22.03
N MET A 596 5.70 -30.71 23.19
CA MET A 596 4.30 -30.74 23.64
C MET A 596 4.13 -29.77 24.82
N ARG A 597 3.09 -28.95 24.75
CA ARG A 597 2.76 -27.96 25.79
C ARG A 597 1.32 -28.22 26.28
N PRO A 598 1.16 -29.18 27.19
CA PRO A 598 -0.11 -29.36 27.86
C PRO A 598 -0.37 -28.24 28.85
N SER A 599 -1.61 -27.77 28.90
CA SER A 599 -2.09 -26.80 29.88
C SER A 599 -3.52 -27.12 30.32
N ILE A 600 -3.78 -26.90 31.59
CA ILE A 600 -5.11 -27.02 32.22
C ILE A 600 -5.43 -25.64 32.78
N SER A 601 -6.61 -25.13 32.42
CA SER A 601 -7.11 -23.87 32.93
C SER A 601 -8.40 -24.08 33.72
N TYR A 602 -8.55 -23.36 34.79
CA TYR A 602 -9.80 -23.24 35.54
C TYR A 602 -10.28 -21.81 35.45
N THR A 603 -11.55 -21.62 35.08
CA THR A 603 -12.15 -20.28 34.96
C THR A 603 -13.48 -20.31 35.71
N ILE A 604 -13.72 -19.29 36.51
CA ILE A 604 -14.95 -19.06 37.24
C ILE A 604 -15.46 -17.65 37.04
N GLN A 605 -16.74 -17.51 36.82
CA GLN A 605 -17.45 -16.23 36.74
C GLN A 605 -18.74 -16.37 37.54
N PRO A 606 -18.96 -15.50 38.56
CA PRO A 606 -20.21 -15.51 39.29
C PRO A 606 -21.39 -15.03 38.44
N ALA A 607 -22.59 -15.35 38.82
CA ALA A 607 -23.79 -14.73 38.35
C ALA A 607 -23.88 -13.29 38.84
N PHE A 608 -24.45 -12.39 38.03
CA PHE A 608 -24.63 -10.99 38.35
C PHE A 608 -26.11 -10.64 38.37
N ASP A 609 -26.92 -11.44 39.05
CA ASP A 609 -28.38 -11.38 39.13
C ASP A 609 -28.88 -10.01 39.66
N GLN A 610 -28.07 -9.29 40.45
CA GLN A 610 -28.39 -7.97 40.93
C GLN A 610 -28.59 -6.90 39.83
N PHE A 611 -28.26 -7.22 38.60
CA PHE A 611 -28.46 -6.35 37.42
C PHE A 611 -29.62 -6.79 36.54
N TYR A 612 -30.41 -7.76 37.05
CA TYR A 612 -31.59 -8.27 36.39
C TYR A 612 -32.86 -7.88 37.15
N GLU A 613 -33.92 -7.68 36.37
CA GLU A 613 -35.24 -7.29 36.80
C GLU A 613 -36.25 -8.25 36.17
N THR A 614 -37.44 -8.36 36.71
CA THR A 614 -38.49 -9.20 36.19
C THR A 614 -39.78 -8.39 35.88
N TYR A 615 -40.54 -8.84 34.91
CA TYR A 615 -41.91 -8.41 34.68
C TYR A 615 -42.80 -9.62 34.47
N ASP A 616 -44.04 -9.50 34.93
CA ASP A 616 -45.05 -10.54 34.81
C ASP A 616 -45.82 -10.41 33.49
N VAL A 617 -46.02 -11.55 32.80
CA VAL A 617 -46.86 -11.64 31.63
C VAL A 617 -48.26 -12.07 32.13
N ILE A 618 -49.24 -11.21 31.89
CA ILE A 618 -50.60 -11.37 32.43
C ILE A 618 -51.53 -11.70 31.26
N ASP A 619 -52.37 -12.76 31.42
CA ASP A 619 -53.33 -13.13 30.40
C ASP A 619 -54.56 -12.16 30.42
N ALA A 620 -55.46 -12.31 29.42
CA ALA A 620 -56.63 -11.46 29.29
C ALA A 620 -57.63 -11.61 30.50
N ASN A 621 -57.41 -12.60 31.38
CA ASN A 621 -58.21 -12.85 32.58
C ASN A 621 -57.56 -12.28 33.84
N GLY A 622 -56.40 -11.63 33.72
CA GLY A 622 -55.70 -11.07 34.83
C GLY A 622 -54.79 -12.04 35.63
N ASN A 623 -54.50 -13.24 35.06
CA ASN A 623 -53.62 -14.21 35.73
C ASN A 623 -52.21 -14.09 35.20
N THR A 624 -51.23 -14.15 36.08
CA THR A 624 -49.80 -14.22 35.69
C THR A 624 -49.58 -15.59 35.04
N THR A 625 -49.21 -15.60 33.75
CA THR A 625 -48.86 -16.80 32.96
C THR A 625 -47.36 -17.10 32.94
N ASP A 626 -46.53 -16.08 33.05
CA ASP A 626 -45.06 -16.20 33.06
C ASP A 626 -44.44 -14.99 33.75
N THR A 627 -43.26 -15.19 34.31
CA THR A 627 -42.39 -14.10 34.86
C THR A 627 -41.10 -14.10 34.07
N VAL A 628 -40.89 -13.06 33.28
CA VAL A 628 -39.75 -12.93 32.37
C VAL A 628 -38.66 -12.05 33.01
N GLU A 629 -37.47 -12.61 33.08
CA GLU A 629 -36.28 -11.93 33.52
C GLU A 629 -35.63 -11.17 32.37
N TYR A 630 -35.19 -9.91 32.63
CA TYR A 630 -34.44 -9.09 31.69
C TYR A 630 -33.41 -8.25 32.39
N THR A 631 -32.44 -7.73 31.69
CA THR A 631 -31.51 -6.73 32.23
C THR A 631 -31.70 -5.38 31.58
N ARG A 632 -31.73 -4.30 32.37
CA ARG A 632 -31.79 -2.95 31.84
C ARG A 632 -30.56 -2.57 31.02
N PHE A 633 -29.45 -3.38 31.10
CA PHE A 633 -28.22 -3.20 30.35
C PHE A 633 -28.18 -3.95 29.02
N GLU A 634 -29.29 -4.49 28.56
CA GLU A 634 -29.32 -5.27 27.28
C GLU A 634 -28.77 -4.49 26.08
N ARG A 635 -29.02 -3.17 26.05
CA ARG A 635 -28.47 -2.29 24.99
C ARG A 635 -27.12 -1.69 25.30
N SER A 636 -26.41 -2.14 26.37
CA SER A 636 -25.06 -1.65 26.64
C SER A 636 -24.11 -1.94 25.48
N ILE A 637 -23.33 -0.93 25.10
CA ILE A 637 -22.34 -1.03 24.00
C ILE A 637 -21.28 -2.13 24.23
N PHE A 638 -21.01 -2.50 25.48
CA PHE A 638 -20.05 -3.52 25.87
C PHE A 638 -20.69 -4.87 26.26
N GLY A 639 -21.99 -5.04 25.97
CA GLY A 639 -22.77 -6.22 26.32
C GLY A 639 -23.36 -6.16 27.72
N ALA A 640 -24.30 -7.04 27.98
CA ALA A 640 -24.98 -7.15 29.28
C ALA A 640 -24.15 -8.00 30.27
N PRO A 641 -24.32 -7.77 31.61
CA PRO A 641 -23.77 -8.70 32.60
C PRO A 641 -24.45 -10.07 32.50
N GLY A 642 -23.67 -11.14 32.72
CA GLY A 642 -24.24 -12.50 32.70
C GLY A 642 -25.03 -12.82 33.97
N ASN A 643 -26.22 -13.42 33.86
CA ASN A 643 -27.03 -13.85 35.04
C ASN A 643 -26.77 -15.31 35.45
N ARG A 644 -25.84 -15.98 34.80
CA ARG A 644 -25.53 -17.39 35.13
C ARG A 644 -24.14 -17.54 35.69
N TYR A 645 -24.06 -18.33 36.75
CA TYR A 645 -22.80 -18.81 37.26
C TYR A 645 -22.11 -19.67 36.19
N SER A 646 -20.84 -19.45 35.94
CA SER A 646 -20.04 -20.22 35.00
C SER A 646 -18.75 -20.69 35.67
N SER A 647 -18.49 -22.00 35.60
CA SER A 647 -17.28 -22.60 36.12
C SER A 647 -16.81 -23.68 35.15
N SER A 648 -15.58 -23.59 34.71
CA SER A 648 -15.10 -24.54 33.69
C SER A 648 -13.63 -24.89 33.83
N ILE A 649 -13.32 -26.14 33.43
CA ILE A 649 -11.95 -26.63 33.27
C ILE A 649 -11.66 -26.73 31.77
N GLY A 650 -10.68 -25.98 31.30
CA GLY A 650 -10.17 -26.07 29.92
C GLY A 650 -8.91 -26.93 29.86
N ILE A 651 -8.79 -27.73 28.81
CA ILE A 651 -7.61 -28.51 28.48
C ILE A 651 -7.13 -28.10 27.11
N ASP A 652 -5.87 -27.66 27.01
CA ASP A 652 -5.22 -27.35 25.74
C ASP A 652 -3.88 -28.08 25.64
N ILE A 653 -3.62 -28.70 24.50
CA ILE A 653 -2.38 -29.40 24.20
C ILE A 653 -1.81 -28.89 22.89
N GLY A 654 -0.85 -27.99 23.01
CA GLY A 654 -0.13 -27.48 21.84
C GLY A 654 1.06 -28.38 21.50
N ASN A 655 1.18 -28.76 20.23
CA ASN A 655 2.23 -29.61 19.73
C ASN A 655 2.99 -28.93 18.58
N ASN A 656 4.31 -29.08 18.59
CA ASN A 656 5.21 -28.64 17.53
C ASN A 656 6.15 -29.77 17.16
N PHE A 657 6.29 -30.08 15.88
CA PHE A 657 7.17 -31.12 15.36
C PHE A 657 8.21 -30.51 14.44
N GLU A 658 9.47 -30.69 14.80
CA GLU A 658 10.64 -30.25 14.05
C GLU A 658 11.48 -31.44 13.63
N ALA A 659 11.94 -31.47 12.38
CA ALA A 659 12.87 -32.48 11.91
C ALA A 659 14.29 -31.94 11.74
N LYS A 660 15.27 -32.71 12.15
CA LYS A 660 16.68 -32.51 11.84
C LYS A 660 17.03 -33.31 10.58
N VAL A 661 17.31 -32.59 9.48
CA VAL A 661 17.50 -33.17 8.15
C VAL A 661 18.95 -32.96 7.72
N ARG A 662 19.56 -34.01 7.16
CA ARG A 662 20.93 -33.97 6.62
C ARG A 662 21.02 -32.89 5.53
N SER A 663 22.05 -32.03 5.61
CA SER A 663 22.33 -31.05 4.55
C SER A 663 22.67 -31.80 3.23
N LYS A 664 22.26 -31.20 2.11
CA LYS A 664 22.62 -31.71 0.78
C LYS A 664 24.02 -31.27 0.35
N ASP A 665 24.52 -30.18 0.92
CA ASP A 665 25.83 -29.62 0.59
C ASP A 665 26.89 -30.30 1.47
N SER A 666 27.87 -30.89 0.84
CA SER A 666 28.98 -31.60 1.51
C SER A 666 29.90 -30.67 2.34
N THR A 667 29.79 -29.36 2.12
CA THR A 667 30.53 -28.32 2.85
C THR A 667 29.87 -27.91 4.16
N ASP A 668 28.55 -28.08 4.31
CA ASP A 668 27.81 -27.80 5.53
C ASP A 668 27.67 -29.06 6.38
N ALA A 669 28.55 -29.23 7.39
CA ALA A 669 28.51 -30.38 8.29
C ALA A 669 27.31 -30.36 9.26
N GLU A 670 26.61 -29.21 9.40
CA GLU A 670 25.50 -29.09 10.34
C GLU A 670 24.16 -29.47 9.71
N PRO A 671 23.37 -30.33 10.37
CA PRO A 671 22.05 -30.71 9.89
C PRO A 671 21.05 -29.53 9.96
N LYS A 672 20.28 -29.34 8.92
CA LYS A 672 19.26 -28.30 8.83
C LYS A 672 18.02 -28.66 9.64
N LYS A 673 17.48 -27.70 10.42
CA LYS A 673 16.20 -27.84 11.11
C LYS A 673 15.06 -27.46 10.16
N ILE A 674 14.02 -28.29 10.07
CA ILE A 674 12.81 -28.07 9.30
C ILE A 674 11.62 -28.29 10.22
N THR A 675 10.70 -27.35 10.26
CA THR A 675 9.42 -27.51 10.96
C THR A 675 8.50 -28.39 10.14
N LEU A 676 8.06 -29.51 10.69
CA LEU A 676 7.10 -30.42 10.06
C LEU A 676 5.67 -29.94 10.31
N ILE A 677 5.34 -29.70 11.58
CA ILE A 677 4.04 -29.16 12.00
C ILE A 677 4.34 -28.01 12.95
N ASN A 678 3.93 -26.82 12.54
CA ASN A 678 4.25 -25.60 13.27
C ASN A 678 3.39 -25.44 14.53
N ASN A 679 2.11 -25.83 14.43
CA ASN A 679 1.16 -25.74 15.52
C ASN A 679 0.07 -26.78 15.31
N LEU A 680 -0.01 -27.75 16.20
CA LEU A 680 -1.12 -28.69 16.30
C LEU A 680 -1.71 -28.56 17.69
N SER A 681 -2.84 -27.87 17.81
CA SER A 681 -3.55 -27.69 19.06
C SER A 681 -4.77 -28.60 19.15
N VAL A 682 -4.93 -29.22 20.29
CA VAL A 682 -6.10 -29.98 20.68
C VAL A 682 -6.67 -29.31 21.92
N SER A 683 -7.89 -28.82 21.86
CA SER A 683 -8.51 -28.11 22.98
C SER A 683 -9.93 -28.54 23.23
N THR A 684 -10.30 -28.63 24.50
CA THR A 684 -11.67 -28.86 24.95
C THR A 684 -11.91 -28.16 26.29
N ARG A 685 -13.16 -28.09 26.72
CA ARG A 685 -13.56 -27.50 27.98
C ARG A 685 -14.68 -28.34 28.60
N TYR A 686 -14.59 -28.55 29.89
CA TYR A 686 -15.66 -29.14 30.70
C TYR A 686 -16.31 -28.05 31.55
N ASP A 687 -17.60 -27.85 31.40
CA ASP A 687 -18.40 -26.91 32.18
C ASP A 687 -18.89 -27.57 33.45
N LEU A 688 -18.40 -27.09 34.59
CA LEU A 688 -18.75 -27.62 35.91
C LEU A 688 -20.11 -27.10 36.41
N ALA A 689 -20.62 -26.05 35.81
CA ALA A 689 -21.88 -25.42 36.15
C ALA A 689 -23.04 -25.86 35.25
N ALA A 690 -22.78 -26.67 34.23
CA ALA A 690 -23.79 -27.14 33.30
C ALA A 690 -24.46 -28.40 33.79
N ASP A 691 -25.78 -28.38 33.81
CA ASP A 691 -26.62 -29.56 34.15
C ASP A 691 -26.67 -30.61 33.04
N SER A 692 -26.36 -30.15 31.80
CA SER A 692 -26.35 -31.01 30.61
C SER A 692 -25.29 -30.54 29.61
N LEU A 693 -24.82 -31.45 28.75
CA LEU A 693 -23.87 -31.14 27.68
C LEU A 693 -22.57 -30.48 28.19
N ALA A 694 -22.11 -30.88 29.35
CA ALA A 694 -21.00 -30.24 30.07
C ALA A 694 -19.65 -30.28 29.35
N LEU A 695 -19.38 -31.32 28.54
CA LEU A 695 -18.14 -31.45 27.77
C LEU A 695 -18.27 -30.72 26.43
N ALA A 696 -17.54 -29.67 26.24
CA ALA A 696 -17.49 -28.97 24.95
C ALA A 696 -16.85 -29.84 23.85
N PRO A 697 -17.21 -29.64 22.56
CA PRO A 697 -16.56 -30.34 21.48
C PRO A 697 -15.04 -30.15 21.48
N VAL A 698 -14.32 -31.22 21.19
CA VAL A 698 -12.86 -31.20 21.03
C VAL A 698 -12.53 -30.50 19.71
N ARG A 699 -11.73 -29.47 19.77
CA ARG A 699 -11.25 -28.72 18.59
C ARG A 699 -9.80 -29.10 18.31
N LEU A 700 -9.55 -29.45 17.07
CA LEU A 700 -8.24 -29.75 16.54
C LEU A 700 -7.91 -28.71 15.47
N ASN A 701 -6.80 -28.00 15.63
CA ASN A 701 -6.32 -27.04 14.65
C ASN A 701 -4.83 -27.28 14.40
N GLY A 702 -4.42 -27.20 13.14
CA GLY A 702 -3.04 -27.41 12.78
C GLY A 702 -2.60 -26.66 11.54
N GLY A 703 -1.30 -26.44 11.42
CA GLY A 703 -0.69 -25.81 10.27
C GLY A 703 0.62 -26.49 9.87
N LEU A 704 0.80 -26.69 8.58
CA LEU A 704 1.99 -27.27 7.96
C LEU A 704 2.58 -26.25 6.98
N LYS A 705 3.91 -26.16 6.99
CA LYS A 705 4.65 -25.45 5.95
C LYS A 705 5.54 -26.45 5.22
N LEU A 706 5.33 -26.57 3.92
CA LEU A 706 6.02 -27.55 3.08
C LEU A 706 6.81 -26.85 1.98
N PHE A 707 7.77 -27.56 1.37
CA PHE A 707 8.58 -27.08 0.23
C PHE A 707 9.27 -25.72 0.48
N LYS A 708 9.96 -25.57 1.62
CA LYS A 708 10.65 -24.32 2.03
C LYS A 708 9.66 -23.14 2.15
N ASP A 709 8.57 -23.34 2.84
CA ASP A 709 7.49 -22.37 3.10
C ASP A 709 6.67 -21.93 1.86
N LYS A 710 6.89 -22.56 0.70
CA LYS A 710 6.14 -22.26 -0.52
C LYS A 710 4.72 -22.82 -0.54
N MET A 711 4.44 -23.83 0.29
CA MET A 711 3.13 -24.41 0.48
C MET A 711 2.74 -24.34 1.94
N SER A 712 1.60 -23.75 2.22
CA SER A 712 0.98 -23.75 3.54
C SER A 712 -0.31 -24.57 3.52
N VAL A 713 -0.53 -25.40 4.52
CA VAL A 713 -1.77 -26.15 4.72
C VAL A 713 -2.23 -25.89 6.15
N ASN A 714 -3.44 -25.33 6.27
CA ASN A 714 -4.11 -25.14 7.55
C ASN A 714 -5.33 -26.04 7.59
N PHE A 715 -5.50 -26.74 8.67
CA PHE A 715 -6.62 -27.63 8.86
C PHE A 715 -7.23 -27.49 10.25
N GLY A 716 -8.52 -27.71 10.34
CA GLY A 716 -9.26 -27.72 11.57
C GLY A 716 -10.33 -28.81 11.57
N ALA A 717 -10.64 -29.33 12.75
CA ALA A 717 -11.75 -30.27 12.94
C ALA A 717 -12.42 -30.01 14.29
N THR A 718 -13.71 -30.22 14.33
CA THR A 718 -14.51 -30.19 15.55
C THR A 718 -15.16 -31.56 15.76
N LEU A 719 -14.87 -32.14 16.91
CA LEU A 719 -15.28 -33.47 17.31
C LEU A 719 -16.24 -33.37 18.49
N ASP A 720 -17.50 -33.69 18.31
CA ASP A 720 -18.53 -33.59 19.34
C ASP A 720 -18.69 -34.95 20.06
N PRO A 721 -18.63 -34.97 21.39
CA PRO A 721 -18.77 -36.19 22.15
C PRO A 721 -20.22 -36.67 22.25
N TYR A 722 -21.23 -35.82 21.98
CA TYR A 722 -22.62 -36.10 22.23
C TYR A 722 -23.36 -36.66 21.01
N ALA A 723 -24.33 -37.48 21.29
CA ALA A 723 -25.26 -38.02 20.30
C ALA A 723 -26.34 -37.00 19.86
N LEU A 724 -27.04 -37.30 18.78
CA LEU A 724 -28.19 -36.56 18.31
C LEU A 724 -29.44 -37.40 18.45
N ASP A 725 -30.56 -36.74 18.77
CA ASP A 725 -31.89 -37.35 18.70
C ASP A 725 -32.40 -37.56 17.24
N ASN A 726 -33.63 -38.03 17.06
CA ASN A 726 -34.23 -38.21 15.73
C ASN A 726 -34.51 -36.89 15.01
N ASN A 727 -34.56 -35.77 15.73
CA ASN A 727 -34.76 -34.41 15.22
C ASN A 727 -33.44 -33.70 14.95
N ASN A 728 -32.30 -34.38 15.07
CA ASN A 728 -30.95 -33.85 14.94
C ASN A 728 -30.58 -32.81 15.98
N ASN A 729 -31.22 -32.80 17.16
CA ASN A 729 -30.81 -31.99 18.29
C ASN A 729 -29.84 -32.80 19.17
N LYS A 730 -28.90 -32.08 19.81
CA LYS A 730 -27.99 -32.70 20.77
C LYS A 730 -28.73 -33.20 22.00
N ILE A 731 -28.39 -34.43 22.42
CA ILE A 731 -28.86 -35.01 23.68
C ILE A 731 -27.70 -35.20 24.66
N ASN A 732 -28.02 -35.22 25.95
CA ASN A 732 -27.03 -35.35 27.01
C ASN A 732 -26.60 -36.84 27.22
N THR A 733 -26.27 -37.50 26.12
CA THR A 733 -25.76 -38.86 26.08
C THR A 733 -24.55 -38.89 25.17
N PHE A 734 -23.47 -39.53 25.63
CA PHE A 734 -22.28 -39.60 24.78
C PHE A 734 -22.57 -40.46 23.54
N ASN A 735 -21.97 -40.08 22.42
CA ASN A 735 -22.17 -40.76 21.17
C ASN A 735 -21.76 -42.25 21.20
N ILE A 736 -20.70 -42.56 21.99
CA ILE A 736 -20.28 -43.94 22.21
C ILE A 736 -21.33 -44.76 22.97
N ASP A 737 -22.01 -44.18 23.94
CA ASP A 737 -23.03 -44.83 24.73
C ASP A 737 -24.34 -45.07 23.91
N ASN A 738 -24.47 -44.33 22.85
CA ASN A 738 -25.58 -44.45 21.87
C ASN A 738 -25.20 -45.33 20.66
N GLY A 739 -24.18 -46.18 20.78
CA GLY A 739 -23.72 -47.08 19.74
C GLY A 739 -22.91 -46.48 18.60
N GLY A 740 -22.47 -45.23 18.76
CA GLY A 740 -21.63 -44.53 17.79
C GLY A 740 -20.12 -44.57 18.14
N SER A 741 -19.36 -43.79 17.47
CA SER A 741 -17.92 -43.56 17.74
C SER A 741 -17.67 -42.70 19.00
N LEU A 742 -16.45 -42.69 19.53
CA LEU A 742 -16.08 -41.89 20.72
C LEU A 742 -16.44 -40.41 20.51
N PHE A 743 -16.22 -39.87 19.32
CA PHE A 743 -16.58 -38.52 18.92
C PHE A 743 -17.21 -38.51 17.55
N ARG A 744 -18.16 -37.65 17.34
CA ARG A 744 -18.80 -37.37 16.05
C ARG A 744 -18.08 -36.19 15.38
N LEU A 745 -17.55 -36.37 14.18
CA LEU A 745 -16.98 -35.27 13.42
C LEU A 745 -18.11 -34.35 12.96
N THR A 746 -18.14 -33.12 13.49
CA THR A 746 -19.20 -32.14 13.17
C THR A 746 -18.79 -31.15 12.10
N SER A 747 -17.55 -30.77 12.07
CA SER A 747 -16.99 -29.93 11.01
C SER A 747 -15.52 -30.22 10.79
N ALA A 748 -15.08 -30.08 9.57
CA ALA A 748 -13.68 -30.12 9.20
C ALA A 748 -13.42 -29.09 8.08
N ASN A 749 -12.27 -28.45 8.14
CA ASN A 749 -11.81 -27.54 7.10
C ASN A 749 -10.35 -27.78 6.78
N VAL A 750 -10.02 -27.68 5.49
CA VAL A 750 -8.65 -27.70 4.98
C VAL A 750 -8.48 -26.54 4.01
N ASN A 751 -7.51 -25.69 4.30
CA ASN A 751 -7.11 -24.58 3.44
C ASN A 751 -5.65 -24.76 3.04
N MET A 752 -5.37 -24.81 1.77
CA MET A 752 -4.02 -24.97 1.22
C MET A 752 -3.71 -23.81 0.27
N SER A 753 -2.54 -23.23 0.43
CA SER A 753 -1.98 -22.29 -0.55
C SER A 753 -0.63 -22.80 -1.04
N TYR A 754 -0.40 -22.70 -2.36
CA TYR A 754 0.85 -23.16 -2.96
C TYR A 754 1.31 -22.18 -4.04
N ALA A 755 2.54 -21.70 -3.90
CA ALA A 755 3.17 -20.81 -4.86
C ALA A 755 4.29 -21.57 -5.60
N LEU A 756 4.17 -21.63 -6.91
CA LEU A 756 5.08 -22.30 -7.83
C LEU A 756 5.68 -21.28 -8.80
N SER A 757 6.95 -21.43 -9.14
CA SER A 757 7.60 -20.65 -10.18
C SER A 757 8.75 -21.46 -10.78
N ASN A 758 9.30 -21.04 -11.91
CA ASN A 758 10.51 -21.65 -12.47
C ASN A 758 11.69 -21.62 -11.49
N GLU A 759 11.78 -20.62 -10.62
CA GLU A 759 12.80 -20.54 -9.58
C GLU A 759 12.61 -21.61 -8.48
N THR A 760 11.37 -22.10 -8.30
CA THR A 760 11.08 -23.19 -7.37
C THR A 760 11.89 -24.44 -7.68
N PHE A 761 12.20 -24.65 -8.93
CA PHE A 761 12.92 -25.83 -9.45
C PHE A 761 14.37 -25.56 -9.80
N SER A 762 14.84 -24.30 -9.75
CA SER A 762 16.24 -23.96 -10.00
C SER A 762 17.10 -24.13 -8.74
N LYS A 763 18.37 -24.55 -8.94
CA LYS A 763 19.33 -24.77 -7.83
C LYS A 763 19.93 -23.49 -7.25
N LYS A 764 19.75 -22.35 -7.93
CA LYS A 764 20.19 -21.01 -7.47
C LYS A 764 18.94 -20.18 -7.17
N GLY A 765 18.57 -20.08 -5.92
CA GLY A 765 17.47 -19.23 -5.47
C GLY A 765 17.97 -18.19 -4.49
N GLU A 766 17.99 -16.94 -4.85
CA GLU A 766 17.99 -15.83 -3.91
C GLU A 766 16.53 -15.50 -3.58
N PRO A 767 16.15 -15.43 -2.29
CA PRO A 767 14.73 -15.28 -1.90
C PRO A 767 14.21 -13.84 -1.84
N GLU A 768 14.91 -12.88 -2.41
CA GLU A 768 14.71 -11.45 -2.07
C GLU A 768 13.52 -10.76 -2.76
N ASN A 769 13.02 -11.26 -3.88
CA ASN A 769 11.97 -10.57 -4.63
C ASN A 769 10.54 -11.02 -4.32
N ASP A 770 10.32 -12.24 -3.84
CA ASP A 770 8.96 -12.75 -3.54
C ASP A 770 8.42 -12.20 -2.21
N GLN A 771 9.28 -11.93 -1.23
CA GLN A 771 8.87 -11.30 0.03
C GLN A 771 8.47 -9.84 -0.17
N ARG A 772 9.18 -9.07 -0.99
CA ARG A 772 8.79 -7.69 -1.33
C ARG A 772 7.42 -7.63 -2.00
N ARG A 773 7.14 -8.51 -2.95
CA ARG A 773 5.84 -8.58 -3.62
C ARG A 773 4.72 -9.05 -2.69
N GLN A 774 5.01 -9.91 -1.71
CA GLN A 774 4.05 -10.31 -0.66
C GLN A 774 3.82 -9.18 0.34
N ASP A 775 4.86 -8.46 0.75
CA ASP A 775 4.76 -7.33 1.68
C ASP A 775 4.03 -6.13 1.04
N GLU A 776 4.25 -5.87 -0.25
CA GLU A 776 3.51 -4.87 -1.02
C GLU A 776 2.02 -5.25 -1.15
N ALA A 777 1.72 -6.55 -1.19
CA ALA A 777 0.37 -7.07 -1.23
C ALA A 777 -0.38 -6.93 0.07
N ILE A 778 0.29 -7.19 1.16
CA ILE A 778 -0.25 -7.02 2.52
C ILE A 778 -0.45 -5.52 2.80
N ARG A 779 0.48 -4.68 2.34
CA ARG A 779 0.37 -3.20 2.45
C ARG A 779 -0.78 -2.61 1.64
N ALA A 780 -1.20 -3.27 0.57
CA ALA A 780 -2.33 -2.86 -0.26
C ALA A 780 -3.70 -3.36 0.25
N ASN A 781 -3.81 -3.81 1.52
CA ASN A 781 -5.02 -4.39 2.14
C ASN A 781 -5.56 -5.65 1.44
N GLY A 782 -4.77 -6.31 0.61
CA GLY A 782 -5.14 -7.58 0.00
C GLY A 782 -5.01 -8.73 1.01
N ARG A 783 -6.01 -9.58 1.11
CA ARG A 783 -5.90 -10.86 1.82
C ARG A 783 -4.90 -11.74 1.07
N THR A 784 -4.07 -12.48 1.79
CA THR A 784 -3.08 -13.39 1.18
C THR A 784 -3.69 -14.56 0.42
N ASP A 785 -4.97 -14.83 0.65
CA ASP A 785 -5.80 -15.84 -0.03
C ASP A 785 -6.63 -15.28 -1.19
N ASP A 786 -6.64 -13.96 -1.39
CA ASP A 786 -7.32 -13.31 -2.51
C ASP A 786 -6.42 -13.32 -3.76
N LEU A 787 -6.62 -14.32 -4.58
CA LEU A 787 -5.91 -14.45 -5.86
C LEU A 787 -6.47 -13.55 -6.97
N PHE A 788 -7.65 -12.95 -6.77
CA PHE A 788 -8.31 -12.07 -7.74
C PHE A 788 -8.10 -10.58 -7.47
N GLY A 789 -7.74 -10.20 -6.24
CA GLY A 789 -7.66 -8.82 -5.78
C GLY A 789 -6.57 -7.94 -6.43
N ARG A 790 -5.82 -8.48 -7.41
CA ARG A 790 -4.70 -7.80 -8.02
C ARG A 790 -4.74 -7.85 -9.53
N THR A 791 -5.58 -7.03 -10.09
CA THR A 791 -5.33 -6.51 -11.43
C THR A 791 -4.53 -5.21 -11.26
N GLU A 792 -3.24 -5.27 -11.58
CA GLU A 792 -2.46 -4.04 -11.76
C GLU A 792 -3.15 -3.22 -12.85
N ASP A 793 -3.47 -1.99 -12.55
CA ASP A 793 -3.90 -1.05 -13.58
C ASP A 793 -2.65 -0.65 -14.39
N PHE A 794 -2.41 -1.37 -15.46
CA PHE A 794 -1.27 -1.13 -16.34
C PHE A 794 -1.30 0.23 -17.02
N SER A 795 -2.46 0.91 -17.02
CA SER A 795 -2.59 2.25 -17.58
C SER A 795 -1.82 3.30 -16.76
N THR A 796 -1.60 3.01 -15.48
CA THR A 796 -0.90 3.90 -14.53
C THR A 796 0.52 3.48 -14.20
N ARG A 797 0.98 2.32 -14.71
CA ARG A 797 2.34 1.83 -14.45
C ARG A 797 3.39 2.72 -15.09
N ILE A 798 4.25 3.31 -14.26
CA ILE A 798 5.43 4.05 -14.70
C ILE A 798 6.54 3.06 -15.04
N TYR A 799 7.05 3.13 -16.26
CA TYR A 799 8.20 2.33 -16.68
C TYR A 799 9.49 2.96 -16.14
N THR A 800 10.28 2.17 -15.41
CA THR A 800 11.54 2.62 -14.82
C THR A 800 12.73 2.23 -15.71
N ASP A 801 13.88 2.88 -15.50
CA ASP A 801 15.12 2.50 -16.19
C ASP A 801 15.55 1.08 -15.83
N GLU A 802 15.27 0.60 -14.60
CA GLU A 802 15.47 -0.80 -14.19
C GLU A 802 14.62 -1.78 -15.00
N ASP A 803 13.39 -1.41 -15.40
CA ASP A 803 12.54 -2.27 -16.24
C ASP A 803 13.14 -2.39 -17.65
N ARG A 804 13.72 -1.31 -18.17
CA ARG A 804 14.43 -1.33 -19.48
C ARG A 804 15.68 -2.20 -19.45
N GLU A 805 16.50 -2.08 -18.41
CA GLU A 805 17.71 -2.90 -18.27
C GLU A 805 17.37 -4.40 -18.17
N ARG A 806 16.37 -4.75 -17.37
CA ARG A 806 15.88 -6.14 -17.26
C ARG A 806 15.38 -6.68 -18.60
N GLN A 807 14.75 -5.84 -19.39
CA GLN A 807 14.25 -6.26 -20.71
C GLN A 807 15.40 -6.50 -21.70
N LYS A 808 16.41 -5.63 -21.73
CA LYS A 808 17.62 -5.83 -22.53
C LYS A 808 18.36 -7.11 -22.12
N GLU A 809 18.44 -7.39 -20.82
CA GLU A 809 19.03 -8.64 -20.32
C GLU A 809 18.24 -9.87 -20.79
N LYS A 810 16.91 -9.82 -20.75
CA LYS A 810 16.04 -10.90 -21.26
C LYS A 810 16.21 -11.11 -22.77
N GLU A 811 16.32 -10.04 -23.54
CA GLU A 811 16.55 -10.11 -25.00
C GLU A 811 17.94 -10.65 -25.34
N ALA A 812 18.96 -10.26 -24.60
CA ALA A 812 20.31 -10.80 -24.75
C ALA A 812 20.36 -12.31 -24.42
N ASN A 813 19.64 -12.75 -23.38
CA ASN A 813 19.52 -14.16 -23.04
C ASN A 813 18.77 -14.95 -24.11
N LEU A 814 17.79 -14.36 -24.79
CA LEU A 814 17.08 -14.98 -25.91
C LEU A 814 17.99 -15.16 -27.11
N SER A 815 18.77 -14.15 -27.49
CA SER A 815 19.72 -14.21 -28.63
C SER A 815 20.83 -15.26 -28.41
N ASN A 816 21.15 -15.52 -27.14
CA ASN A 816 22.12 -16.54 -26.75
C ASN A 816 21.50 -17.94 -26.55
N TYR A 817 20.22 -18.15 -26.92
CA TYR A 817 19.47 -19.40 -26.71
C TYR A 817 19.40 -19.84 -25.22
N ASN A 818 19.58 -18.94 -24.29
CA ASN A 818 19.57 -19.20 -22.85
C ASN A 818 18.30 -18.70 -22.14
N TYR A 819 17.27 -18.34 -22.90
CA TYR A 819 16.02 -17.85 -22.35
C TYR A 819 15.23 -18.98 -21.69
N LYS A 820 15.08 -18.88 -20.39
CA LYS A 820 14.19 -19.76 -19.61
C LYS A 820 12.85 -19.05 -19.45
N ILE A 821 11.80 -19.63 -20.01
CA ILE A 821 10.45 -19.09 -19.91
C ILE A 821 10.10 -18.83 -18.44
N PRO A 822 9.98 -17.57 -17.98
CA PRO A 822 9.53 -17.28 -16.63
C PRO A 822 8.04 -17.59 -16.51
N TRP A 823 7.68 -18.28 -15.43
CA TRP A 823 6.28 -18.51 -15.09
C TRP A 823 6.10 -18.50 -13.58
N ASN A 824 4.93 -18.10 -13.13
CA ASN A 824 4.47 -18.25 -11.77
C ASN A 824 3.06 -18.84 -11.77
N LEU A 825 2.75 -19.61 -10.76
CA LEU A 825 1.43 -20.20 -10.54
C LEU A 825 1.15 -20.23 -9.05
N ARG A 826 0.04 -19.66 -8.66
CA ARG A 826 -0.47 -19.69 -7.29
C ARG A 826 -1.75 -20.51 -7.26
N LEU A 827 -1.84 -21.40 -6.31
CA LEU A 827 -3.00 -22.25 -6.09
C LEU A 827 -3.50 -22.00 -4.68
N ALA A 828 -4.81 -21.86 -4.52
CA ALA A 828 -5.50 -21.84 -3.23
C ALA A 828 -6.63 -22.85 -3.28
N TYR A 829 -6.58 -23.84 -2.39
CA TYR A 829 -7.58 -24.89 -2.28
C TYR A 829 -8.26 -24.80 -0.92
N ALA A 830 -9.57 -24.87 -0.92
CA ALA A 830 -10.38 -24.83 0.28
C ALA A 830 -11.47 -25.90 0.23
N VAL A 831 -11.59 -26.65 1.30
CA VAL A 831 -12.70 -27.58 1.52
C VAL A 831 -13.22 -27.43 2.93
N ASN A 832 -14.54 -27.32 3.07
CA ASN A 832 -15.24 -27.28 4.34
C ASN A 832 -16.30 -28.38 4.36
N TYR A 833 -16.23 -29.20 5.37
CA TYR A 833 -17.19 -30.25 5.66
C TYR A 833 -18.07 -29.86 6.85
N ASN A 834 -19.35 -30.10 6.77
CA ASN A 834 -20.33 -29.88 7.84
C ASN A 834 -21.20 -31.10 8.06
N ASN A 835 -21.28 -31.50 9.32
CA ASN A 835 -22.10 -32.61 9.80
C ASN A 835 -22.65 -32.32 11.21
N THR A 836 -22.99 -31.07 11.47
CA THR A 836 -23.46 -30.63 12.79
C THR A 836 -24.80 -31.30 13.14
N ARG A 837 -25.70 -31.40 12.17
CA ARG A 837 -27.04 -31.96 12.29
C ARG A 837 -27.28 -33.14 11.32
N ARG A 838 -26.28 -34.04 11.18
CA ARG A 838 -26.30 -35.13 10.21
C ARG A 838 -26.46 -34.70 8.75
N GLU A 839 -26.00 -33.49 8.42
CA GLU A 839 -26.02 -33.03 7.02
C GLU A 839 -25.09 -33.86 6.15
N ASP A 840 -24.01 -34.36 6.69
CA ASP A 840 -22.95 -35.16 6.05
C ASP A 840 -22.58 -34.61 4.65
N ARG A 841 -22.31 -33.31 4.59
CA ARG A 841 -22.08 -32.64 3.32
C ARG A 841 -20.82 -31.81 3.31
N ILE A 842 -20.22 -31.72 2.15
CA ILE A 842 -19.19 -30.71 1.87
C ILE A 842 -19.91 -29.36 1.65
N ALA A 843 -19.70 -28.41 2.52
CA ALA A 843 -20.33 -27.09 2.47
C ALA A 843 -19.68 -26.16 1.44
N SER A 844 -18.38 -26.29 1.23
CA SER A 844 -17.66 -25.60 0.16
C SER A 844 -16.45 -26.43 -0.30
N HIS A 845 -16.20 -26.46 -1.60
CA HIS A 845 -15.10 -27.19 -2.20
C HIS A 845 -14.62 -26.43 -3.44
N SER A 846 -13.54 -25.72 -3.32
CA SER A 846 -13.05 -24.83 -4.37
C SER A 846 -11.54 -24.90 -4.55
N LEU A 847 -11.11 -24.69 -5.77
CA LEU A 847 -9.73 -24.49 -6.16
C LEU A 847 -9.64 -23.16 -6.91
N MET A 848 -8.87 -22.24 -6.41
CA MET A 848 -8.53 -21.00 -7.11
C MET A 848 -7.12 -21.10 -7.64
N PHE A 849 -6.87 -20.51 -8.81
CA PHE A 849 -5.54 -20.43 -9.40
C PHE A 849 -5.33 -19.09 -10.10
N SER A 850 -4.13 -18.60 -10.01
CA SER A 850 -3.68 -17.39 -10.72
C SER A 850 -2.23 -17.58 -11.12
N GLY A 851 -1.90 -17.23 -12.35
CA GLY A 851 -0.54 -17.36 -12.85
C GLY A 851 -0.29 -16.54 -14.07
N ASP A 852 0.98 -16.29 -14.32
CA ASP A 852 1.48 -15.57 -15.48
C ASP A 852 2.64 -16.39 -16.10
N ILE A 853 2.72 -16.36 -17.41
CA ILE A 853 3.77 -17.00 -18.20
C ILE A 853 4.31 -15.99 -19.22
N GLU A 854 5.62 -15.78 -19.21
CA GLU A 854 6.30 -14.95 -20.22
C GLU A 854 6.70 -15.83 -21.40
N ILE A 855 5.81 -16.01 -22.38
CA ILE A 855 6.04 -16.85 -23.56
C ILE A 855 7.27 -16.39 -24.33
N SER A 856 7.53 -15.09 -24.36
CA SER A 856 8.74 -14.47 -24.89
C SER A 856 9.06 -13.21 -24.06
N PRO A 857 10.27 -12.61 -24.18
CA PRO A 857 10.58 -11.36 -23.48
C PRO A 857 9.58 -10.22 -23.72
N LYS A 858 8.81 -10.32 -24.82
CA LYS A 858 7.84 -9.29 -25.24
C LYS A 858 6.39 -9.71 -25.02
N TRP A 859 6.11 -10.94 -24.56
CA TRP A 859 4.76 -11.43 -24.36
C TRP A 859 4.57 -12.06 -22.99
N THR A 860 3.65 -11.53 -22.22
CA THR A 860 3.19 -12.12 -20.97
C THR A 860 1.71 -12.48 -21.09
N VAL A 861 1.36 -13.69 -20.73
CA VAL A 861 -0.02 -14.17 -20.69
C VAL A 861 -0.32 -14.57 -19.26
N GLY A 862 -1.39 -14.00 -18.69
CA GLY A 862 -1.86 -14.30 -17.35
C GLY A 862 -3.27 -14.85 -17.34
N ALA A 863 -3.55 -15.70 -16.38
CA ALA A 863 -4.89 -16.22 -16.13
C ALA A 863 -5.17 -16.27 -14.63
N SER A 864 -6.37 -15.88 -14.25
CA SER A 864 -6.89 -16.04 -12.89
C SER A 864 -8.28 -16.66 -12.98
N SER A 865 -8.51 -17.72 -12.25
CA SER A 865 -9.82 -18.41 -12.23
C SER A 865 -9.98 -19.23 -10.96
N GLY A 866 -11.17 -19.71 -10.72
CA GLY A 866 -11.47 -20.69 -9.70
C GLY A 866 -12.41 -21.77 -10.25
N TYR A 867 -12.36 -22.93 -9.66
CA TYR A 867 -13.27 -24.02 -9.94
C TYR A 867 -14.03 -24.42 -8.67
N ASP A 868 -15.33 -24.37 -8.74
CA ASP A 868 -16.21 -24.86 -7.68
C ASP A 868 -16.59 -26.32 -7.99
N PHE A 869 -16.13 -27.24 -7.15
CA PHE A 869 -16.38 -28.68 -7.33
C PHE A 869 -17.82 -29.08 -6.95
N LEU A 870 -18.53 -28.28 -6.13
CA LEU A 870 -19.91 -28.55 -5.76
C LEU A 870 -20.85 -28.19 -6.90
N ASN A 871 -20.71 -26.98 -7.43
CA ASN A 871 -21.55 -26.50 -8.52
C ASN A 871 -21.00 -26.91 -9.90
N LYS A 872 -19.86 -27.63 -9.94
CA LYS A 872 -19.18 -28.11 -11.16
C LYS A 872 -19.00 -27.02 -12.21
N GLY A 873 -18.51 -25.84 -11.77
CA GLY A 873 -18.37 -24.68 -12.64
C GLY A 873 -17.09 -23.88 -12.38
N PHE A 874 -16.64 -23.20 -13.41
CA PHE A 874 -15.63 -22.18 -13.24
C PHE A 874 -16.28 -20.94 -12.61
N SER A 875 -15.59 -20.37 -11.66
CA SER A 875 -15.92 -19.07 -11.10
C SER A 875 -15.48 -17.95 -12.04
N PHE A 876 -15.40 -16.73 -11.54
CA PHE A 876 -14.88 -15.60 -12.27
C PHE A 876 -13.52 -15.94 -12.91
N THR A 877 -13.45 -15.86 -14.24
CA THR A 877 -12.23 -16.14 -15.01
C THR A 877 -11.78 -14.88 -15.72
N GLN A 878 -10.54 -14.48 -15.51
CA GLN A 878 -9.93 -13.34 -16.17
C GLN A 878 -8.66 -13.79 -16.90
N LEU A 879 -8.55 -13.43 -18.17
CA LEU A 879 -7.36 -13.60 -18.99
C LEU A 879 -6.69 -12.23 -19.18
N ARG A 880 -5.39 -12.21 -19.11
CA ARG A 880 -4.57 -11.02 -19.30
C ARG A 880 -3.50 -11.30 -20.36
N PHE A 881 -3.37 -10.38 -21.29
CA PHE A 881 -2.38 -10.44 -22.37
C PHE A 881 -1.63 -9.12 -22.35
N GLU A 882 -0.35 -9.18 -22.10
CA GLU A 882 0.54 -8.01 -22.14
C GLU A 882 1.57 -8.21 -23.22
N ARG A 883 1.72 -7.20 -24.08
CA ARG A 883 2.74 -7.19 -25.11
C ARG A 883 3.56 -5.93 -25.08
N ASP A 884 4.85 -6.13 -25.07
CA ASP A 884 5.83 -5.10 -25.30
C ASP A 884 6.02 -4.90 -26.80
N LEU A 885 5.72 -3.68 -27.27
CA LEU A 885 5.81 -3.27 -28.68
C LEU A 885 6.93 -2.23 -28.84
N LEU A 886 8.12 -2.49 -28.26
CA LEU A 886 9.28 -1.59 -28.24
C LEU A 886 8.96 -0.29 -27.48
N SER A 887 8.69 0.81 -28.19
CA SER A 887 8.32 2.10 -27.58
C SER A 887 6.89 2.13 -27.04
N TRP A 888 6.07 1.14 -27.37
CA TRP A 888 4.68 1.04 -26.95
C TRP A 888 4.46 -0.14 -26.02
N ARG A 889 3.39 -0.12 -25.26
CA ARG A 889 2.88 -1.26 -24.50
C ARG A 889 1.41 -1.48 -24.86
N MET A 890 1.05 -2.75 -24.94
CA MET A 890 -0.32 -3.19 -25.16
C MET A 890 -0.74 -4.09 -24.00
N ASN A 891 -1.93 -3.87 -23.50
CA ASN A 891 -2.57 -4.72 -22.52
C ASN A 891 -3.98 -5.07 -22.99
N PHE A 892 -4.36 -6.34 -22.89
CA PHE A 892 -5.71 -6.81 -23.15
C PHE A 892 -6.15 -7.69 -21.98
N SER A 893 -7.16 -7.25 -21.27
CA SER A 893 -7.78 -7.97 -20.15
C SER A 893 -9.17 -8.42 -20.59
N TRP A 894 -9.49 -9.68 -20.38
CA TRP A 894 -10.73 -10.29 -20.86
C TRP A 894 -11.34 -11.23 -19.83
N VAL A 895 -12.62 -11.04 -19.56
CA VAL A 895 -13.50 -11.94 -18.80
C VAL A 895 -14.41 -12.62 -19.82
N PRO A 896 -14.12 -13.88 -20.24
CA PRO A 896 -14.77 -14.48 -21.40
C PRO A 896 -16.20 -14.93 -21.16
N PHE A 897 -16.56 -15.29 -19.93
CA PHE A 897 -17.87 -15.85 -19.61
C PHE A 897 -18.33 -15.40 -18.23
N SER A 898 -19.56 -15.56 -17.95
CA SER A 898 -20.43 -15.14 -16.86
C SER A 898 -21.22 -13.87 -17.21
N ASN A 899 -22.13 -13.50 -16.34
CA ASN A 899 -22.88 -12.22 -16.44
C ASN A 899 -21.97 -10.97 -16.35
N LEU A 900 -20.68 -11.20 -16.05
CA LEU A 900 -19.64 -10.18 -15.97
C LEU A 900 -18.72 -10.19 -17.19
N SER A 901 -19.14 -10.82 -18.31
CA SER A 901 -18.33 -10.82 -19.54
C SER A 901 -17.98 -9.39 -19.94
N SER A 902 -16.68 -9.15 -20.08
CA SER A 902 -16.17 -7.80 -20.35
C SER A 902 -14.75 -7.89 -20.88
N TRP A 903 -14.30 -6.85 -21.52
CA TRP A 903 -12.89 -6.73 -21.91
C TRP A 903 -12.42 -5.29 -21.89
N ASN A 904 -11.13 -5.13 -21.69
CA ASN A 904 -10.43 -3.86 -21.78
C ASN A 904 -9.17 -4.02 -22.62
N PHE A 905 -9.04 -3.20 -23.66
CA PHE A 905 -7.87 -3.08 -24.50
C PHE A 905 -7.22 -1.73 -24.26
N PHE A 906 -5.92 -1.75 -24.02
CA PHE A 906 -5.12 -0.55 -23.81
C PHE A 906 -3.86 -0.63 -24.67
N ILE A 907 -3.51 0.46 -25.33
CA ILE A 907 -2.22 0.67 -25.98
C ILE A 907 -1.73 2.09 -25.69
N GLY A 908 -0.47 2.25 -25.29
CA GLY A 908 0.11 3.56 -24.96
C GLY A 908 1.63 3.57 -25.06
N ILE A 909 2.22 4.75 -25.14
CA ILE A 909 3.66 4.95 -25.20
C ILE A 909 4.25 4.71 -23.80
N LYS A 910 5.43 4.07 -23.75
CA LYS A 910 6.15 3.78 -22.50
C LYS A 910 6.82 5.01 -21.89
N SER A 911 7.15 5.99 -22.72
CA SER A 911 7.86 7.20 -22.28
C SER A 911 7.02 8.04 -21.34
N ASN A 912 7.60 8.47 -20.22
CA ASN A 912 6.95 9.36 -19.25
C ASN A 912 6.57 10.74 -19.84
N PHE A 913 7.26 11.18 -20.91
CA PHE A 913 6.97 12.45 -21.59
C PHE A 913 5.72 12.41 -22.47
N LEU A 914 5.37 11.23 -22.97
CA LEU A 914 4.29 11.01 -23.92
C LEU A 914 3.25 10.04 -23.38
N GLN A 915 3.18 9.84 -22.06
CA GLN A 915 2.25 8.92 -21.41
C GLN A 915 0.77 9.23 -21.67
N ASP A 916 0.46 10.45 -22.11
CA ASP A 916 -0.89 10.86 -22.50
C ASP A 916 -1.29 10.37 -23.90
N LEU A 917 -0.32 9.91 -24.71
CA LEU A 917 -0.60 9.25 -26.00
C LEU A 917 -0.93 7.78 -25.74
N LYS A 918 -2.19 7.55 -25.46
CA LYS A 918 -2.76 6.23 -25.17
C LYS A 918 -4.15 6.12 -25.81
N TYR A 919 -4.49 4.90 -26.16
CA TYR A 919 -5.83 4.53 -26.60
C TYR A 919 -6.36 3.42 -25.73
N GLU A 920 -7.58 3.56 -25.28
CA GLU A 920 -8.27 2.58 -24.44
C GLU A 920 -9.64 2.30 -25.06
N GLN A 921 -9.96 1.03 -25.22
CA GLN A 921 -11.28 0.57 -25.64
C GLN A 921 -11.75 -0.51 -24.69
N ARG A 922 -13.01 -0.42 -24.24
CA ARG A 922 -13.55 -1.35 -23.25
C ARG A 922 -14.99 -1.72 -23.57
N ARG A 923 -15.36 -2.92 -23.17
CA ARG A 923 -16.74 -3.38 -23.06
C ARG A 923 -17.03 -3.67 -21.60
N GLN A 924 -18.00 -2.97 -21.03
CA GLN A 924 -18.50 -3.22 -19.69
C GLN A 924 -19.45 -4.42 -19.69
N PRO A 925 -19.69 -5.07 -18.55
CA PRO A 925 -20.67 -6.14 -18.43
C PRO A 925 -22.08 -5.67 -18.82
N ASP A 926 -22.83 -6.54 -19.53
CA ASP A 926 -24.20 -6.24 -19.98
C ASP A 926 -25.19 -6.16 -18.81
N GLN A 927 -24.87 -6.82 -17.66
CA GLN A 927 -25.67 -6.74 -16.44
C GLN A 927 -24.96 -5.93 -15.38
N ARG A 928 -25.63 -4.91 -14.86
CA ARG A 928 -25.21 -4.20 -13.66
C ARG A 928 -25.54 -5.08 -12.45
N LEU A 929 -24.55 -5.34 -11.63
CA LEU A 929 -24.71 -6.11 -10.38
C LEU A 929 -25.47 -5.31 -9.34
#